data_2fd4af8d1abe37880f4fa84c6b92aa77
#
_entry.id   2fd4af8d1abe37880f4fa84c6b92aa77
#
_cell.length_a   1.000
_cell.length_b   1.000
_cell.length_c   1.000
_cell.angle_alpha   90.00
_cell.angle_beta   90.00
_cell.angle_gamma   90.00
#
_symmetry.space_group_name_H-M   'P 1'
#
loop_
_entity.id
_entity.type
_entity.pdbx_description
1 polymer ?
#
loop_
_entity_poly.entity_id
_entity_poly.type
_entity_poly.pdbx_seq_one_letter_code
_entity_poly.pdbx_strand_id
1 'polypeptide(L)'
;MITQDTLRVLFRDIPASAAIDKWLKREAYKNLEPLCIDFNRNLAQTALMNRFSHYSVDEAEYAFKHIQKFELEPSMGGLKQFGVFGLLAHAVGDILTTDEQNECLCISDALLDFRRLAHPIGPMIFVAAFLAHRDIVSPFRRNTFSWNPIVRSDNDQLQNILNHGMAENHFHIGGSTDASIFQWVCLMNHISGNRRMEFRQMNLESQPLDSHPSEEALFPLVIKAAYIRYFLYCKLQGLFAFESDPSLEDEQISKYMSLPLEDCEQYTRDLDNYTYALRSLCREGTGEDAFIADYALYGEPPPPLDDNDLPQARNRALRNYERRLYRPLAGEQRFLYHLFQAIYRKDPVITPYLDLAYAYLLIYCRFRSELVQVNERVGFKNFLLYQNRKEYFTASQMEYDALRCRVAQQAVTTNPQVVAFEGRICPSNTAEKLRNKVSLMLFHATNTEYYSSYVQSLLYTSHEYIDESIENLEREKRALVSRHFAVPSDLELAIKTLQSAHQKLSYVLHFPKRAQFIKEAEDYPEGEAELFELTHSRDSEMRVEVEKQANAIIHARSKCPQIMSWVTGIDACSSEIDCRPEVFAPQFRRMIQSIPARGQLYDESCSVPPLRITYHAGEDFLDPIDGLRAIDEAIEFLEMKPGDRIGHALALGIDCEEWYTFKGHSVLLQQQALLDNLVWLYGNMLKYNIPDTEVETHIRKWFKKLFKRIYVDNLNQDKDGSILYNIDIEDYFASLALRGNDPLAYVHSPDGLISEKARFKEDLDATEDERWRVRDKAGRGYDTISNMLYHCYHWNSSMKQESAKIIEYEVPQCIVSAVSHIQKKMQYHIALCGIGIECNPSSNYLIGTFRDYMKHPIFRFDNQYLYSVSHPAGQNDNPHIKASINTDDLGIFDTSLENEYALMASALYANNQFCLPEERISPQQIYAWLDHIRQNGCEQNFKFT
;
A
#
# COMPACT_ATOMS: atom_id res chain seq x y z
N MET A 1 -25.67 7.38 -9.05
CA MET A 1 -25.51 6.57 -7.83
C MET A 1 -26.08 5.16 -8.01
N ILE A 2 -27.41 4.92 -8.05
CA ILE A 2 -27.99 3.56 -8.11
C ILE A 2 -27.53 2.72 -9.31
N THR A 3 -27.35 3.33 -10.49
CA THR A 3 -26.81 2.67 -11.70
C THR A 3 -25.39 2.20 -11.49
N GLN A 4 -24.56 3.00 -10.81
CA GLN A 4 -23.18 2.68 -10.48
C GLN A 4 -23.10 1.55 -9.45
N ASP A 5 -23.94 1.60 -8.42
CA ASP A 5 -24.03 0.54 -7.41
C ASP A 5 -24.50 -0.77 -8.01
N THR A 6 -25.44 -0.69 -8.96
CA THR A 6 -25.86 -1.88 -9.72
C THR A 6 -24.73 -2.46 -10.57
N LEU A 7 -23.93 -1.62 -11.23
CA LEU A 7 -22.77 -2.08 -11.98
C LEU A 7 -21.74 -2.77 -11.07
N ARG A 8 -21.48 -2.20 -9.88
CA ARG A 8 -20.61 -2.84 -8.87
C ARG A 8 -21.11 -4.23 -8.51
N VAL A 9 -22.39 -4.36 -8.22
CA VAL A 9 -23.02 -5.66 -7.88
C VAL A 9 -22.90 -6.66 -9.03
N LEU A 10 -23.16 -6.23 -10.26
CA LEU A 10 -23.08 -7.10 -11.44
C LEU A 10 -21.69 -7.67 -11.69
N PHE A 11 -20.61 -6.96 -11.37
CA PHE A 11 -19.24 -7.43 -11.55
C PHE A 11 -18.63 -8.08 -10.29
N ARG A 12 -19.22 -7.86 -9.13
CA ARG A 12 -18.63 -8.29 -7.86
C ARG A 12 -19.42 -9.40 -7.16
N ASP A 13 -20.75 -9.32 -7.20
CA ASP A 13 -21.61 -10.13 -6.33
C ASP A 13 -22.39 -11.23 -7.07
N ILE A 14 -22.23 -11.30 -8.40
CA ILE A 14 -22.84 -12.37 -9.21
C ILE A 14 -21.90 -13.58 -9.24
N PRO A 15 -22.35 -14.77 -8.90
CA PRO A 15 -21.56 -15.99 -9.01
C PRO A 15 -21.15 -16.29 -10.45
N ALA A 16 -19.89 -16.62 -10.66
CA ALA A 16 -19.40 -16.95 -12.00
C ALA A 16 -20.04 -18.22 -12.56
N SER A 17 -20.36 -19.19 -11.70
CA SER A 17 -21.12 -20.40 -12.07
C SER A 17 -22.45 -20.08 -12.71
N ALA A 18 -23.14 -19.03 -12.25
CA ALA A 18 -24.44 -18.65 -12.83
C ALA A 18 -24.32 -18.22 -14.31
N ALA A 19 -23.23 -17.57 -14.70
CA ALA A 19 -22.94 -17.23 -16.09
C ALA A 19 -22.55 -18.49 -16.90
N ILE A 20 -21.72 -19.35 -16.35
CA ILE A 20 -21.33 -20.63 -16.95
C ILE A 20 -22.55 -21.52 -17.18
N ASP A 21 -23.39 -21.70 -16.18
CA ASP A 21 -24.61 -22.52 -16.27
C ASP A 21 -25.59 -21.98 -17.32
N LYS A 22 -25.69 -20.66 -17.45
CA LYS A 22 -26.54 -20.07 -18.49
C LYS A 22 -25.99 -20.38 -19.89
N TRP A 23 -24.67 -20.28 -20.06
CA TRP A 23 -24.07 -20.66 -21.34
C TRP A 23 -24.31 -22.13 -21.67
N LEU A 24 -24.08 -23.05 -20.72
CA LEU A 24 -24.33 -24.50 -20.90
C LEU A 24 -25.77 -24.79 -21.25
N LYS A 25 -26.73 -24.11 -20.63
CA LYS A 25 -28.18 -24.27 -20.95
C LYS A 25 -28.49 -23.81 -22.37
N ARG A 26 -27.89 -22.70 -22.84
CA ARG A 26 -28.07 -22.23 -24.22
C ARG A 26 -27.50 -23.21 -25.23
N GLU A 27 -26.30 -23.72 -24.97
CA GLU A 27 -25.66 -24.73 -25.83
C GLU A 27 -26.54 -25.99 -25.96
N ALA A 28 -27.17 -26.43 -24.87
CA ALA A 28 -28.07 -27.56 -24.87
C ALA A 28 -29.39 -27.31 -25.63
N TYR A 29 -29.93 -26.11 -25.61
CA TYR A 29 -31.24 -25.79 -26.15
C TYR A 29 -31.25 -24.98 -27.45
N LYS A 30 -30.08 -24.49 -27.94
CA LYS A 30 -29.82 -23.76 -29.21
C LYS A 30 -30.70 -22.53 -29.53
N ASN A 31 -31.67 -22.15 -28.68
CA ASN A 31 -32.70 -21.13 -28.95
C ASN A 31 -32.77 -20.01 -27.91
N LEU A 32 -31.88 -19.97 -26.94
CA LEU A 32 -31.85 -18.89 -25.94
C LEU A 32 -31.09 -17.67 -26.46
N GLU A 33 -31.70 -16.49 -26.28
CA GLU A 33 -31.02 -15.24 -26.65
C GLU A 33 -29.73 -15.00 -25.83
N PRO A 34 -28.75 -14.26 -26.38
CA PRO A 34 -27.53 -13.88 -25.67
C PRO A 34 -27.82 -13.11 -24.39
N LEU A 35 -26.82 -13.02 -23.55
CA LEU A 35 -26.80 -12.38 -22.24
C LEU A 35 -27.68 -11.13 -22.18
N CYS A 36 -28.72 -11.16 -21.34
CA CYS A 36 -29.48 -10.00 -20.96
C CYS A 36 -29.45 -9.83 -19.43
N ILE A 37 -29.69 -8.63 -18.92
CA ILE A 37 -29.69 -8.36 -17.47
C ILE A 37 -30.75 -9.23 -16.75
N ASP A 38 -31.84 -9.51 -17.42
CA ASP A 38 -32.96 -10.27 -16.83
C ASP A 38 -32.61 -11.70 -16.39
N PHE A 39 -31.55 -12.29 -16.92
CA PHE A 39 -31.23 -13.68 -16.57
C PHE A 39 -30.94 -13.88 -15.07
N ASN A 40 -30.36 -12.89 -14.40
CA ASN A 40 -30.03 -12.93 -12.98
C ASN A 40 -30.64 -11.75 -12.21
N ARG A 41 -31.76 -11.24 -12.69
CA ARG A 41 -32.40 -10.07 -12.10
C ARG A 41 -32.66 -10.22 -10.62
N ASN A 42 -33.30 -11.32 -10.22
CA ASN A 42 -33.58 -11.58 -8.80
C ASN A 42 -32.31 -11.70 -7.97
N LEU A 43 -31.29 -12.37 -8.49
CA LEU A 43 -30.00 -12.51 -7.83
C LEU A 43 -29.33 -11.13 -7.68
N ALA A 44 -29.31 -10.34 -8.75
CA ALA A 44 -28.71 -9.01 -8.73
C ALA A 44 -29.49 -8.03 -7.83
N GLN A 45 -30.81 -8.09 -7.79
CA GLN A 45 -31.63 -7.30 -6.86
C GLN A 45 -31.34 -7.65 -5.41
N THR A 46 -31.29 -8.96 -5.10
CA THR A 46 -30.96 -9.45 -3.76
C THR A 46 -29.54 -9.00 -3.35
N ALA A 47 -28.57 -9.13 -4.25
CA ALA A 47 -27.21 -8.68 -4.00
C ALA A 47 -27.10 -7.16 -3.80
N LEU A 48 -27.86 -6.36 -4.55
CA LEU A 48 -27.92 -4.90 -4.39
C LEU A 48 -28.45 -4.52 -3.01
N MET A 49 -29.54 -5.11 -2.57
CA MET A 49 -30.12 -4.86 -1.25
C MET A 49 -29.23 -5.33 -0.11
N ASN A 50 -28.57 -6.48 -0.26
CA ASN A 50 -27.65 -7.01 0.74
C ASN A 50 -26.41 -6.17 0.91
N ARG A 51 -25.89 -5.60 -0.18
CA ARG A 51 -24.70 -4.76 -0.15
C ARG A 51 -25.00 -3.32 0.27
N PHE A 52 -26.13 -2.80 -0.14
CA PHE A 52 -26.53 -1.41 0.09
C PHE A 52 -27.86 -1.39 0.86
N SER A 53 -27.77 -1.47 2.16
CA SER A 53 -28.92 -1.57 3.06
C SER A 53 -29.89 -0.36 3.02
N HIS A 54 -29.50 0.72 2.36
CA HIS A 54 -30.34 1.91 2.20
C HIS A 54 -31.32 1.81 1.00
N TYR A 55 -31.18 0.80 0.12
CA TYR A 55 -32.14 0.58 -0.96
C TYR A 55 -33.30 -0.33 -0.52
N SER A 56 -34.53 0.11 -0.81
CA SER A 56 -35.72 -0.72 -0.71
C SER A 56 -35.86 -1.69 -1.89
N VAL A 57 -36.73 -2.70 -1.74
CA VAL A 57 -37.05 -3.63 -2.82
C VAL A 57 -37.61 -2.88 -4.05
N ASP A 58 -38.46 -1.87 -3.82
CA ASP A 58 -39.06 -1.05 -4.88
C ASP A 58 -38.01 -0.25 -5.64
N GLU A 59 -37.06 0.37 -4.93
CA GLU A 59 -35.95 1.11 -5.54
C GLU A 59 -35.06 0.19 -6.36
N ALA A 60 -34.75 -1.01 -5.86
CA ALA A 60 -33.98 -2.00 -6.62
C ALA A 60 -34.75 -2.42 -7.90
N GLU A 61 -36.07 -2.62 -7.82
CA GLU A 61 -36.89 -2.93 -8.98
C GLU A 61 -36.89 -1.78 -10.02
N TYR A 62 -37.02 -0.54 -9.56
CA TYR A 62 -36.98 0.64 -10.43
C TYR A 62 -35.58 0.83 -11.04
N ALA A 63 -34.50 0.57 -10.29
CA ALA A 63 -33.14 0.57 -10.81
C ALA A 63 -32.97 -0.38 -12.00
N PHE A 64 -33.46 -1.61 -11.86
CA PHE A 64 -33.39 -2.58 -12.97
C PHE A 64 -34.28 -2.19 -14.15
N LYS A 65 -35.46 -1.61 -13.91
CA LYS A 65 -36.29 -1.05 -14.99
C LYS A 65 -35.59 0.13 -15.71
N HIS A 66 -34.90 0.98 -14.97
CA HIS A 66 -34.11 2.08 -15.54
C HIS A 66 -32.95 1.55 -16.39
N ILE A 67 -32.24 0.53 -15.90
CA ILE A 67 -31.13 -0.08 -16.64
C ILE A 67 -31.60 -0.76 -17.93
N GLN A 68 -32.78 -1.39 -17.95
CA GLN A 68 -33.40 -1.91 -19.17
C GLN A 68 -33.56 -0.86 -20.28
N LYS A 69 -33.73 0.41 -19.92
CA LYS A 69 -33.77 1.52 -20.87
C LYS A 69 -32.51 1.62 -21.70
N PHE A 70 -31.32 1.42 -21.09
CA PHE A 70 -30.04 1.42 -21.80
C PHE A 70 -29.87 0.25 -22.75
N GLU A 71 -30.59 -0.85 -22.53
CA GLU A 71 -30.64 -2.00 -23.46
C GLU A 71 -31.53 -1.72 -24.66
N LEU A 72 -32.60 -0.94 -24.46
CA LEU A 72 -33.67 -0.75 -25.43
C LEU A 72 -33.49 0.50 -26.31
N GLU A 73 -32.80 1.53 -25.81
CA GLU A 73 -32.58 2.78 -26.56
C GLU A 73 -31.37 2.68 -27.48
N PRO A 74 -31.48 3.14 -28.75
CA PRO A 74 -30.37 3.18 -29.70
C PRO A 74 -29.46 4.39 -29.48
N SER A 75 -29.21 4.75 -28.24
CA SER A 75 -28.22 5.77 -27.91
C SER A 75 -26.84 5.17 -28.10
N MET A 76 -26.05 5.73 -28.98
CA MET A 76 -24.74 5.30 -29.41
C MET A 76 -24.71 4.10 -30.36
N GLY A 77 -25.03 4.32 -31.62
CA GLY A 77 -24.61 3.43 -32.72
C GLY A 77 -25.25 2.04 -32.78
N GLY A 78 -26.41 1.85 -32.18
CA GLY A 78 -27.17 0.62 -32.36
C GLY A 78 -26.75 -0.53 -31.42
N LEU A 79 -26.20 -0.25 -30.27
CA LEU A 79 -25.82 -1.21 -29.20
C LEU A 79 -27.03 -1.74 -28.43
N LYS A 80 -28.11 -2.12 -29.13
CA LYS A 80 -29.21 -2.87 -28.51
C LYS A 80 -28.74 -4.26 -28.09
N GLN A 81 -29.09 -4.70 -26.88
CA GLN A 81 -29.02 -6.08 -26.41
C GLN A 81 -27.69 -6.58 -25.85
N PHE A 82 -26.86 -5.75 -25.19
CA PHE A 82 -25.62 -6.23 -24.58
C PHE A 82 -25.65 -6.40 -23.06
N GLY A 83 -26.80 -6.23 -22.42
CA GLY A 83 -26.94 -6.43 -20.97
C GLY A 83 -25.88 -5.72 -20.18
N VAL A 84 -25.10 -6.48 -19.41
CA VAL A 84 -24.02 -5.97 -18.57
C VAL A 84 -22.95 -5.22 -19.36
N PHE A 85 -22.62 -5.66 -20.57
CA PHE A 85 -21.61 -4.99 -21.41
C PHE A 85 -22.09 -3.65 -21.95
N GLY A 86 -23.39 -3.54 -22.28
CA GLY A 86 -23.99 -2.26 -22.68
C GLY A 86 -24.00 -1.24 -21.54
N LEU A 87 -24.35 -1.70 -20.33
CA LEU A 87 -24.29 -0.86 -19.13
C LEU A 87 -22.86 -0.39 -18.84
N LEU A 88 -21.86 -1.28 -18.98
CA LEU A 88 -20.45 -0.94 -18.80
C LEU A 88 -20.02 0.10 -19.84
N ALA A 89 -20.37 -0.08 -21.13
CA ALA A 89 -20.04 0.88 -22.19
C ALA A 89 -20.58 2.27 -21.91
N HIS A 90 -21.79 2.36 -21.38
CA HIS A 90 -22.39 3.64 -21.00
C HIS A 90 -21.65 4.26 -19.81
N ALA A 91 -21.44 3.50 -18.75
CA ALA A 91 -20.76 4.01 -17.55
C ALA A 91 -19.34 4.52 -17.86
N VAL A 92 -18.57 3.78 -18.68
CA VAL A 92 -17.21 4.22 -19.04
C VAL A 92 -17.20 5.43 -19.94
N GLY A 93 -18.22 5.62 -20.80
CA GLY A 93 -18.36 6.78 -21.66
C GLY A 93 -18.63 8.09 -20.89
N ASP A 94 -19.25 8.01 -19.72
CA ASP A 94 -19.52 9.16 -18.86
C ASP A 94 -18.32 9.53 -17.96
N ILE A 95 -17.36 8.64 -17.79
CA ILE A 95 -16.29 8.75 -16.79
C ILE A 95 -14.92 8.94 -17.45
N LEU A 96 -14.69 8.33 -18.61
CA LEU A 96 -13.40 8.31 -19.28
C LEU A 96 -13.38 9.16 -20.55
N THR A 97 -12.21 9.71 -20.85
CA THR A 97 -11.93 10.49 -22.06
C THR A 97 -10.56 10.13 -22.63
N THR A 98 -10.15 10.78 -23.70
CA THR A 98 -8.79 10.67 -24.25
C THR A 98 -8.22 12.02 -24.56
N ASP A 99 -6.91 12.18 -24.34
CA ASP A 99 -6.16 13.36 -24.77
C ASP A 99 -5.84 13.35 -26.29
N GLU A 100 -5.07 14.33 -26.71
CA GLU A 100 -4.60 14.47 -28.11
C GLU A 100 -3.67 13.31 -28.53
N GLN A 101 -3.01 12.65 -27.58
CA GLN A 101 -2.11 11.51 -27.79
C GLN A 101 -2.83 10.17 -27.72
N ASN A 102 -4.16 10.19 -27.57
CA ASN A 102 -5.04 9.03 -27.34
C ASN A 102 -4.72 8.25 -26.05
N GLU A 103 -4.15 8.91 -25.05
CA GLU A 103 -4.08 8.36 -23.71
C GLU A 103 -5.46 8.36 -23.06
N CYS A 104 -5.81 7.26 -22.40
CA CYS A 104 -7.07 7.16 -21.65
C CYS A 104 -6.94 7.90 -20.33
N LEU A 105 -7.83 8.87 -20.09
CA LEU A 105 -7.89 9.73 -18.94
C LEU A 105 -9.25 9.62 -18.26
N CYS A 106 -9.28 9.89 -16.96
CA CYS A 106 -10.52 10.08 -16.22
C CYS A 106 -10.94 11.55 -16.25
N ILE A 107 -12.20 11.80 -16.56
CA ILE A 107 -12.79 13.15 -16.47
C ILE A 107 -12.69 13.63 -15.02
N SER A 108 -12.14 14.81 -14.80
CA SER A 108 -11.81 15.34 -13.45
C SER A 108 -13.01 15.40 -12.52
N ASP A 109 -14.17 15.82 -13.04
CA ASP A 109 -15.41 15.87 -12.26
C ASP A 109 -15.98 14.49 -11.93
N ALA A 110 -15.56 13.46 -12.65
CA ALA A 110 -15.98 12.07 -12.45
C ALA A 110 -14.97 11.21 -11.68
N LEU A 111 -13.86 11.78 -11.19
CA LEU A 111 -12.77 11.01 -10.58
C LEU A 111 -13.21 10.21 -9.34
N LEU A 112 -14.02 10.78 -8.48
CA LEU A 112 -14.56 10.08 -7.31
C LEU A 112 -15.49 8.93 -7.71
N ASP A 113 -16.29 9.11 -8.76
CA ASP A 113 -17.13 8.05 -9.32
C ASP A 113 -16.30 6.96 -10.00
N PHE A 114 -15.27 7.34 -10.75
CA PHE A 114 -14.30 6.40 -11.32
C PHE A 114 -13.65 5.56 -10.22
N ARG A 115 -13.14 6.21 -9.18
CA ARG A 115 -12.53 5.53 -8.04
C ARG A 115 -13.48 4.53 -7.39
N ARG A 116 -14.74 4.93 -7.18
CA ARG A 116 -15.77 4.09 -6.58
C ARG A 116 -16.12 2.86 -7.43
N LEU A 117 -16.05 2.96 -8.75
CA LEU A 117 -16.39 1.89 -9.68
C LEU A 117 -15.18 1.06 -10.09
N ALA A 118 -14.09 1.69 -10.52
CA ALA A 118 -12.94 1.02 -11.06
C ALA A 118 -12.13 0.30 -9.98
N HIS A 119 -12.10 0.85 -8.76
CA HIS A 119 -11.38 0.22 -7.66
C HIS A 119 -11.86 -1.22 -7.36
N PRO A 120 -13.16 -1.52 -7.19
CA PRO A 120 -13.62 -2.88 -6.97
C PRO A 120 -13.64 -3.78 -8.22
N ILE A 121 -13.84 -3.22 -9.43
CA ILE A 121 -13.99 -4.00 -10.67
C ILE A 121 -12.64 -4.20 -11.37
N GLY A 122 -11.80 -3.20 -11.36
CA GLY A 122 -10.49 -3.18 -11.99
C GLY A 122 -10.41 -2.15 -13.14
N PRO A 123 -9.48 -1.19 -13.07
CA PRO A 123 -9.32 -0.15 -14.10
C PRO A 123 -9.15 -0.72 -15.49
N MET A 124 -8.47 -1.87 -15.60
CA MET A 124 -8.19 -2.54 -16.87
C MET A 124 -9.46 -2.89 -17.65
N ILE A 125 -10.51 -3.36 -16.97
CA ILE A 125 -11.81 -3.66 -17.60
C ILE A 125 -12.44 -2.37 -18.12
N PHE A 126 -12.41 -1.31 -17.33
CA PHE A 126 -12.98 0.00 -17.71
C PHE A 126 -12.28 0.58 -18.93
N VAL A 127 -10.95 0.61 -18.92
CA VAL A 127 -10.15 1.16 -20.03
C VAL A 127 -10.34 0.34 -21.31
N ALA A 128 -10.32 -1.00 -21.21
CA ALA A 128 -10.54 -1.86 -22.37
C ALA A 128 -11.92 -1.65 -22.99
N ALA A 129 -12.96 -1.59 -22.17
CA ALA A 129 -14.33 -1.36 -22.62
C ALA A 129 -14.47 0.03 -23.27
N PHE A 130 -13.90 1.07 -22.63
CA PHE A 130 -13.94 2.45 -23.16
C PHE A 130 -13.24 2.57 -24.51
N LEU A 131 -11.98 2.12 -24.62
CA LEU A 131 -11.21 2.22 -25.86
C LEU A 131 -11.84 1.40 -26.98
N ALA A 132 -12.33 0.20 -26.69
CA ALA A 132 -13.03 -0.63 -27.66
C ALA A 132 -14.31 0.05 -28.19
N HIS A 133 -15.12 0.62 -27.31
CA HIS A 133 -16.34 1.35 -27.66
C HIS A 133 -16.03 2.61 -28.45
N ARG A 134 -15.07 3.44 -27.99
CA ARG A 134 -14.63 4.65 -28.69
C ARG A 134 -14.20 4.37 -30.13
N ASP A 135 -13.42 3.30 -30.35
CA ASP A 135 -12.87 2.99 -31.68
C ASP A 135 -13.93 2.45 -32.65
N ILE A 136 -15.09 2.02 -32.14
CA ILE A 136 -16.25 1.67 -32.96
C ILE A 136 -17.00 2.93 -33.37
N VAL A 137 -17.20 3.85 -32.44
CA VAL A 137 -17.90 5.10 -32.69
C VAL A 137 -17.06 6.08 -33.53
N SER A 138 -15.74 6.07 -33.35
CA SER A 138 -14.79 6.99 -34.02
C SER A 138 -13.72 6.21 -34.76
N PRO A 139 -13.99 5.66 -35.94
CA PRO A 139 -13.08 4.75 -36.67
C PRO A 139 -11.76 5.39 -37.12
N PHE A 140 -11.62 6.70 -37.06
CA PHE A 140 -10.37 7.41 -37.38
C PHE A 140 -9.27 7.26 -36.33
N ARG A 141 -9.60 6.76 -35.15
CA ARG A 141 -8.66 6.60 -34.02
C ARG A 141 -8.30 5.14 -33.72
N ARG A 142 -8.57 4.22 -34.64
CA ARG A 142 -8.35 2.77 -34.44
C ARG A 142 -6.90 2.43 -34.16
N ASN A 143 -6.72 1.53 -33.18
CA ASN A 143 -5.43 0.91 -32.82
C ASN A 143 -4.34 1.86 -32.31
N THR A 144 -4.69 3.10 -32.00
CA THR A 144 -3.76 4.04 -31.38
C THR A 144 -4.02 4.11 -29.89
N PHE A 145 -3.50 3.15 -29.13
CA PHE A 145 -3.59 3.31 -27.68
C PHE A 145 -2.30 3.82 -27.08
N SER A 146 -2.46 4.77 -26.18
CA SER A 146 -1.57 4.94 -25.07
C SER A 146 -2.33 4.52 -23.84
N TRP A 147 -1.93 3.42 -23.23
CA TRP A 147 -2.61 2.82 -22.11
C TRP A 147 -1.67 2.74 -20.92
N ASN A 148 -1.77 3.66 -20.00
CA ASN A 148 -1.09 3.58 -18.74
C ASN A 148 -1.79 2.58 -17.80
N PRO A 149 -1.05 1.83 -16.99
CA PRO A 149 -1.63 0.95 -15.99
C PRO A 149 -2.58 1.69 -15.05
N ILE A 150 -2.28 2.94 -14.77
CA ILE A 150 -3.06 3.82 -13.91
C ILE A 150 -3.64 4.94 -14.74
N VAL A 151 -4.95 5.13 -14.64
CA VAL A 151 -5.70 6.18 -15.33
C VAL A 151 -5.57 7.45 -14.52
N ARG A 152 -4.94 8.47 -15.11
CA ARG A 152 -4.81 9.80 -14.49
C ARG A 152 -6.02 10.68 -14.82
N SER A 153 -6.22 11.74 -14.05
CA SER A 153 -7.24 12.75 -14.33
C SER A 153 -6.87 13.66 -15.52
N ASP A 154 -7.88 14.16 -16.24
CA ASP A 154 -7.72 15.15 -17.31
C ASP A 154 -7.60 16.60 -16.79
N ASN A 155 -7.33 16.81 -15.54
CA ASN A 155 -7.24 18.12 -14.88
C ASN A 155 -5.97 18.88 -15.30
N ASP A 156 -6.04 19.71 -16.33
CA ASP A 156 -4.91 20.48 -16.87
C ASP A 156 -4.31 21.45 -15.86
N GLN A 157 -5.11 22.05 -15.00
CA GLN A 157 -4.59 22.99 -13.98
C GLN A 157 -3.75 22.25 -12.95
N LEU A 158 -4.21 21.08 -12.53
CA LEU A 158 -3.43 20.21 -11.65
C LEU A 158 -2.13 19.76 -12.35
N GLN A 159 -2.21 19.32 -13.61
CA GLN A 159 -1.03 18.90 -14.37
C GLN A 159 0.01 20.02 -14.46
N ASN A 160 -0.43 21.28 -14.67
CA ASN A 160 0.48 22.42 -14.69
C ASN A 160 1.23 22.60 -13.36
N ILE A 161 0.57 22.38 -12.24
CA ILE A 161 1.21 22.41 -10.91
C ILE A 161 2.18 21.24 -10.74
N LEU A 162 1.75 20.02 -11.06
CA LEU A 162 2.57 18.82 -10.89
C LEU A 162 3.82 18.83 -11.80
N ASN A 163 3.77 19.55 -12.94
CA ASN A 163 4.93 19.75 -13.81
C ASN A 163 6.07 20.55 -13.14
N HIS A 164 5.82 21.24 -12.04
CA HIS A 164 6.88 21.85 -11.23
C HIS A 164 7.67 20.84 -10.38
N GLY A 165 7.25 19.58 -10.39
CA GLY A 165 7.91 18.48 -9.71
C GLY A 165 7.21 18.06 -8.43
N MET A 166 7.02 16.74 -8.26
CA MET A 166 6.47 16.08 -7.07
C MET A 166 7.55 15.25 -6.36
N ALA A 167 7.39 15.05 -5.06
CA ALA A 167 8.18 14.08 -4.31
C ALA A 167 7.29 12.96 -3.80
N GLU A 168 7.74 11.72 -3.97
CA GLU A 168 7.15 10.53 -3.36
C GLU A 168 8.01 10.13 -2.16
N ASN A 169 7.55 10.42 -0.97
CA ASN A 169 8.31 10.25 0.28
C ASN A 169 7.87 9.03 1.09
N HIS A 170 6.80 8.35 0.65
CA HIS A 170 6.24 7.23 1.39
C HIS A 170 5.75 6.12 0.44
N PHE A 171 6.71 5.34 -0.04
CA PHE A 171 6.46 4.34 -1.08
C PHE A 171 7.01 2.97 -0.69
N HIS A 172 6.12 2.02 -0.40
CA HIS A 172 6.49 0.64 -0.11
C HIS A 172 6.68 -0.16 -1.39
N ILE A 173 7.93 -0.43 -1.79
CA ILE A 173 8.23 -1.11 -3.07
C ILE A 173 7.55 -2.47 -3.16
N GLY A 174 7.53 -3.24 -2.08
CA GLY A 174 6.89 -4.55 -2.04
C GLY A 174 5.39 -4.53 -2.29
N GLY A 175 4.73 -3.43 -1.96
CA GLY A 175 3.28 -3.21 -2.04
C GLY A 175 2.79 -2.43 -3.24
N SER A 176 3.69 -1.90 -4.05
CA SER A 176 3.36 -0.85 -5.00
C SER A 176 3.25 -1.30 -6.46
N THR A 177 3.28 -2.60 -6.73
CA THR A 177 2.95 -3.11 -8.06
C THR A 177 1.45 -3.37 -8.17
N ASP A 178 0.87 -3.20 -9.37
CA ASP A 178 -0.48 -3.72 -9.61
C ASP A 178 -0.47 -5.25 -9.47
N ALA A 179 -0.62 -5.66 -8.24
CA ALA A 179 -0.49 -7.03 -7.83
C ALA A 179 -1.51 -7.93 -8.52
N SER A 180 -2.76 -7.45 -8.66
CA SER A 180 -3.84 -8.25 -9.21
C SER A 180 -3.54 -8.70 -10.65
N ILE A 181 -2.96 -7.82 -11.47
CA ILE A 181 -2.68 -8.13 -12.87
C ILE A 181 -1.46 -9.04 -12.99
N PHE A 182 -0.36 -8.74 -12.27
CA PHE A 182 0.83 -9.59 -12.32
C PHE A 182 0.55 -11.01 -11.84
N GLN A 183 -0.13 -11.16 -10.70
CA GLN A 183 -0.52 -12.47 -10.21
C GLN A 183 -1.51 -13.14 -11.14
N TRP A 184 -2.48 -12.40 -11.70
CA TRP A 184 -3.45 -12.95 -12.62
C TRP A 184 -2.79 -13.52 -13.88
N VAL A 185 -1.95 -12.74 -14.53
CA VAL A 185 -1.27 -13.18 -15.77
C VAL A 185 -0.31 -14.33 -15.50
N CYS A 186 0.47 -14.25 -14.40
CA CYS A 186 1.33 -15.33 -13.97
C CYS A 186 0.54 -16.62 -13.72
N LEU A 187 -0.58 -16.53 -13.02
CA LEU A 187 -1.45 -17.65 -12.71
C LEU A 187 -2.06 -18.25 -13.97
N MET A 188 -2.60 -17.40 -14.86
CA MET A 188 -3.18 -17.85 -16.14
C MET A 188 -2.17 -18.55 -17.05
N ASN A 189 -0.92 -18.11 -17.03
CA ASN A 189 0.15 -18.67 -17.86
C ASN A 189 0.83 -19.90 -17.23
N HIS A 190 0.74 -20.07 -15.91
CA HIS A 190 1.43 -21.13 -15.16
C HIS A 190 0.49 -21.88 -14.21
N ILE A 191 -0.75 -22.09 -14.62
CA ILE A 191 -1.69 -22.81 -13.78
C ILE A 191 -1.34 -24.30 -13.72
N SER A 192 -1.22 -24.84 -12.52
CA SER A 192 -0.89 -26.25 -12.29
C SER A 192 -1.54 -26.75 -11.01
N GLY A 193 -1.61 -28.07 -10.81
CA GLY A 193 -2.14 -28.66 -9.58
C GLY A 193 -1.40 -28.21 -8.31
N ASN A 194 -0.13 -27.84 -8.42
CA ASN A 194 0.66 -27.34 -7.29
C ASN A 194 0.20 -25.97 -6.78
N ARG A 195 -0.47 -25.15 -7.63
CA ARG A 195 -1.01 -23.86 -7.27
C ARG A 195 -2.08 -23.93 -6.17
N ARG A 196 -2.73 -25.07 -6.02
CA ARG A 196 -3.70 -25.29 -4.92
C ARG A 196 -3.10 -25.01 -3.53
N MET A 197 -1.80 -25.31 -3.33
CA MET A 197 -1.14 -25.03 -2.06
C MET A 197 -1.09 -23.52 -1.75
N GLU A 198 -0.85 -22.68 -2.77
CA GLU A 198 -0.83 -21.21 -2.61
C GLU A 198 -2.21 -20.69 -2.18
N PHE A 199 -3.29 -21.19 -2.79
CA PHE A 199 -4.67 -20.83 -2.41
C PHE A 199 -5.00 -21.25 -0.97
N ARG A 200 -4.53 -22.41 -0.54
CA ARG A 200 -4.71 -22.89 0.84
C ARG A 200 -3.89 -22.09 1.84
N GLN A 201 -2.64 -21.78 1.52
CA GLN A 201 -1.77 -21.00 2.39
C GLN A 201 -2.30 -19.58 2.62
N MET A 202 -2.97 -19.01 1.63
CA MET A 202 -3.64 -17.71 1.76
C MET A 202 -5.00 -17.78 2.47
N ASN A 203 -5.45 -18.96 2.86
CA ASN A 203 -6.77 -19.17 3.44
C ASN A 203 -7.93 -18.60 2.60
N LEU A 204 -7.78 -18.56 1.28
CA LEU A 204 -8.78 -18.01 0.36
C LEU A 204 -10.12 -18.74 0.42
N GLU A 205 -10.07 -20.04 0.73
CA GLU A 205 -11.27 -20.88 0.83
C GLU A 205 -11.99 -20.75 2.19
N SER A 206 -11.25 -20.48 3.27
CA SER A 206 -11.77 -20.44 4.65
C SER A 206 -12.02 -19.03 5.18
N GLN A 207 -11.29 -18.03 4.68
CA GLN A 207 -11.38 -16.66 5.14
C GLN A 207 -11.27 -15.67 3.97
N PRO A 208 -12.29 -15.55 3.12
CA PRO A 208 -12.30 -14.54 2.08
C PRO A 208 -12.26 -13.16 2.71
N LEU A 209 -11.39 -12.28 2.18
CA LEU A 209 -11.24 -10.90 2.70
C LEU A 209 -12.46 -10.04 2.40
N ASP A 210 -13.09 -10.30 1.27
CA ASP A 210 -14.36 -9.70 0.92
C ASP A 210 -15.50 -10.74 1.07
N SER A 211 -16.56 -10.36 1.75
CA SER A 211 -17.77 -11.19 1.86
C SER A 211 -18.41 -11.32 0.48
N HIS A 212 -18.09 -12.38 -0.21
CA HIS A 212 -18.74 -12.72 -1.47
C HIS A 212 -19.98 -13.57 -1.19
N PRO A 213 -21.11 -13.26 -1.82
CA PRO A 213 -22.34 -14.01 -1.58
C PRO A 213 -22.31 -15.45 -2.10
N SER A 214 -21.36 -15.80 -3.00
CA SER A 214 -21.18 -17.17 -3.44
C SER A 214 -20.13 -17.88 -2.60
N GLU A 215 -20.46 -19.06 -2.08
CA GLU A 215 -19.53 -19.97 -1.38
C GLU A 215 -18.63 -20.74 -2.34
N GLU A 216 -18.55 -20.33 -3.62
CA GLU A 216 -17.76 -21.00 -4.64
C GLU A 216 -16.26 -20.94 -4.33
N ALA A 217 -15.62 -22.10 -4.37
CA ALA A 217 -14.18 -22.21 -4.20
C ALA A 217 -13.44 -21.49 -5.35
N LEU A 218 -12.52 -20.59 -5.01
CA LEU A 218 -11.87 -19.72 -6.00
C LEU A 218 -10.91 -20.47 -6.92
N PHE A 219 -10.17 -21.46 -6.42
CA PHE A 219 -9.18 -22.18 -7.24
C PHE A 219 -9.80 -22.92 -8.45
N PRO A 220 -10.87 -23.72 -8.29
CA PRO A 220 -11.56 -24.32 -9.44
C PRO A 220 -12.09 -23.29 -10.43
N LEU A 221 -12.60 -22.16 -9.95
CA LEU A 221 -13.07 -21.08 -10.83
C LEU A 221 -11.91 -20.49 -11.64
N VAL A 222 -10.74 -20.30 -11.05
CA VAL A 222 -9.54 -19.81 -11.75
C VAL A 222 -9.10 -20.80 -12.83
N ILE A 223 -9.20 -22.11 -12.59
CA ILE A 223 -8.95 -23.11 -13.63
C ILE A 223 -9.95 -22.95 -14.79
N LYS A 224 -11.24 -22.80 -14.50
CA LYS A 224 -12.25 -22.51 -15.53
C LYS A 224 -11.95 -21.22 -16.28
N ALA A 225 -11.52 -20.17 -15.57
CA ALA A 225 -11.12 -18.90 -16.21
C ALA A 225 -9.96 -19.09 -17.19
N ALA A 226 -8.97 -19.92 -16.86
CA ALA A 226 -7.84 -20.20 -17.74
C ALA A 226 -8.30 -20.92 -19.04
N TYR A 227 -9.23 -21.86 -18.94
CA TYR A 227 -9.83 -22.48 -20.13
C TYR A 227 -10.64 -21.49 -20.97
N ILE A 228 -11.48 -20.68 -20.31
CA ILE A 228 -12.27 -19.64 -20.99
C ILE A 228 -11.34 -18.65 -21.72
N ARG A 229 -10.30 -18.17 -21.02
CA ARG A 229 -9.31 -17.24 -21.59
C ARG A 229 -8.66 -17.82 -22.84
N TYR A 230 -8.16 -19.06 -22.76
CA TYR A 230 -7.55 -19.72 -23.87
C TYR A 230 -8.53 -19.92 -25.04
N PHE A 231 -9.74 -20.38 -24.75
CA PHE A 231 -10.80 -20.57 -25.74
C PHE A 231 -11.17 -19.27 -26.46
N LEU A 232 -11.42 -18.20 -25.72
CA LEU A 232 -11.75 -16.90 -26.31
C LEU A 232 -10.60 -16.35 -27.14
N TYR A 233 -9.37 -16.57 -26.69
CA TYR A 233 -8.19 -16.22 -27.47
C TYR A 233 -8.16 -16.94 -28.82
N CYS A 234 -8.39 -18.26 -28.85
CA CYS A 234 -8.50 -19.05 -30.11
C CYS A 234 -9.59 -18.49 -31.03
N LYS A 235 -10.74 -18.12 -30.50
CA LYS A 235 -11.83 -17.51 -31.29
C LYS A 235 -11.47 -16.09 -31.83
N LEU A 236 -10.59 -15.37 -31.16
CA LEU A 236 -10.11 -14.04 -31.56
C LEU A 236 -8.86 -14.09 -32.47
N GLN A 237 -8.30 -15.25 -32.79
CA GLN A 237 -7.06 -15.42 -33.56
C GLN A 237 -7.02 -14.61 -34.87
N GLY A 238 -8.12 -14.56 -35.61
CA GLY A 238 -8.19 -13.75 -36.83
C GLY A 238 -7.94 -12.25 -36.64
N LEU A 239 -7.99 -11.75 -35.40
CA LEU A 239 -7.68 -10.37 -35.03
C LEU A 239 -6.21 -10.15 -34.65
N PHE A 240 -5.46 -11.23 -34.41
CA PHE A 240 -4.07 -11.19 -33.92
C PHE A 240 -3.02 -11.60 -34.95
N ALA A 241 -3.41 -11.97 -36.16
CA ALA A 241 -2.53 -12.38 -37.25
C ALA A 241 -1.54 -13.52 -36.90
N PHE A 242 -1.91 -14.46 -36.04
CA PHE A 242 -1.14 -15.65 -35.77
C PHE A 242 -1.69 -16.85 -36.56
N GLU A 243 -0.83 -17.53 -37.27
CA GLU A 243 -1.13 -18.83 -37.87
C GLU A 243 -0.75 -19.90 -36.84
N SER A 244 -1.70 -20.48 -36.14
CA SER A 244 -1.36 -21.60 -35.25
C SER A 244 -2.52 -22.49 -34.87
N ASP A 245 -2.28 -23.78 -34.94
CA ASP A 245 -2.94 -24.83 -34.19
C ASP A 245 -2.26 -24.96 -32.82
N PRO A 246 -2.98 -25.06 -31.70
CA PRO A 246 -4.16 -25.88 -31.47
C PRO A 246 -5.40 -25.08 -31.09
N SER A 247 -6.51 -25.31 -31.75
CA SER A 247 -7.81 -24.76 -31.39
C SER A 247 -8.45 -25.57 -30.27
N LEU A 248 -8.96 -24.92 -29.26
CA LEU A 248 -9.88 -25.54 -28.32
C LEU A 248 -11.29 -25.49 -28.93
N GLU A 249 -11.88 -26.68 -29.20
CA GLU A 249 -13.18 -26.77 -29.84
C GLU A 249 -14.33 -26.56 -28.84
N ASP A 250 -15.51 -26.20 -29.37
CA ASP A 250 -16.72 -25.92 -28.59
C ASP A 250 -17.13 -27.12 -27.71
N GLU A 251 -16.95 -28.33 -28.18
CA GLU A 251 -17.25 -29.56 -27.41
C GLU A 251 -16.29 -29.71 -26.21
N GLN A 252 -15.03 -29.32 -26.37
CA GLN A 252 -14.04 -29.42 -25.30
C GLN A 252 -14.29 -28.38 -24.23
N ILE A 253 -14.57 -27.12 -24.61
CA ILE A 253 -14.88 -26.07 -23.62
C ILE A 253 -16.18 -26.42 -22.87
N SER A 254 -17.22 -26.95 -23.56
CA SER A 254 -18.44 -27.42 -22.91
C SER A 254 -18.18 -28.50 -21.86
N LYS A 255 -17.29 -29.45 -22.19
CA LYS A 255 -16.85 -30.47 -21.24
C LYS A 255 -16.20 -29.87 -20.02
N TYR A 256 -15.21 -28.96 -20.19
CA TYR A 256 -14.52 -28.34 -19.04
C TYR A 256 -15.46 -27.46 -18.19
N MET A 257 -16.37 -26.73 -18.80
CA MET A 257 -17.32 -25.89 -18.09
C MET A 257 -18.39 -26.71 -17.32
N SER A 258 -18.76 -27.90 -17.81
CA SER A 258 -19.72 -28.78 -17.14
C SER A 258 -19.12 -29.58 -15.98
N LEU A 259 -17.80 -29.59 -15.81
CA LEU A 259 -17.16 -30.30 -14.69
C LEU A 259 -17.59 -29.71 -13.35
N PRO A 260 -17.89 -30.56 -12.36
CA PRO A 260 -18.01 -30.12 -10.97
C PRO A 260 -16.73 -29.39 -10.53
N LEU A 261 -16.86 -28.39 -9.68
CA LEU A 261 -15.70 -27.62 -9.19
C LEU A 261 -14.65 -28.53 -8.54
N GLU A 262 -15.08 -29.59 -7.89
CA GLU A 262 -14.22 -30.60 -7.23
C GLU A 262 -13.31 -31.35 -8.20
N ASP A 263 -13.76 -31.54 -9.44
CA ASP A 263 -13.08 -32.31 -10.46
C ASP A 263 -12.15 -31.47 -11.37
N CYS A 264 -12.25 -30.15 -11.32
CA CYS A 264 -11.49 -29.27 -12.23
C CYS A 264 -9.97 -29.44 -12.12
N GLU A 265 -9.47 -29.79 -10.94
CA GLU A 265 -8.02 -29.86 -10.67
C GLU A 265 -7.30 -30.94 -11.45
N GLN A 266 -7.97 -32.05 -11.79
CA GLN A 266 -7.37 -33.15 -12.57
C GLN A 266 -7.03 -32.78 -14.01
N TYR A 267 -7.59 -31.68 -14.51
CA TYR A 267 -7.39 -31.23 -15.90
C TYR A 267 -6.35 -30.10 -16.03
N THR A 268 -5.64 -29.73 -14.98
CA THR A 268 -4.60 -28.68 -15.04
C THR A 268 -3.46 -29.03 -15.98
N ARG A 269 -3.16 -30.30 -16.21
CA ARG A 269 -2.12 -30.74 -17.17
C ARG A 269 -2.46 -30.37 -18.62
N ASP A 270 -3.74 -30.43 -18.99
CA ASP A 270 -4.16 -30.03 -20.32
C ASP A 270 -3.96 -28.53 -20.53
N LEU A 271 -4.22 -27.71 -19.50
CA LEU A 271 -3.95 -26.27 -19.52
C LEU A 271 -2.45 -25.96 -19.68
N ASP A 272 -1.57 -26.70 -19.01
CA ASP A 272 -0.13 -26.53 -19.15
C ASP A 272 0.31 -26.74 -20.60
N ASN A 273 -0.27 -27.76 -21.30
CA ASN A 273 0.00 -28.02 -22.71
C ASN A 273 -0.47 -26.86 -23.61
N TYR A 274 -1.69 -26.37 -23.41
CA TYR A 274 -2.24 -25.23 -24.17
C TYR A 274 -1.43 -23.95 -23.92
N THR A 275 -1.10 -23.66 -22.68
CA THR A 275 -0.31 -22.49 -22.30
C THR A 275 1.12 -22.58 -22.87
N TYR A 276 1.72 -23.77 -22.86
CA TYR A 276 3.02 -24.02 -23.49
C TYR A 276 2.99 -23.80 -24.99
N ALA A 277 1.93 -24.27 -25.67
CA ALA A 277 1.76 -24.03 -27.10
C ALA A 277 1.66 -22.52 -27.41
N LEU A 278 0.88 -21.76 -26.66
CA LEU A 278 0.81 -20.30 -26.81
C LEU A 278 2.18 -19.62 -26.59
N ARG A 279 2.93 -20.04 -25.56
CA ARG A 279 4.27 -19.51 -25.31
C ARG A 279 5.26 -19.85 -26.41
N SER A 280 5.21 -21.06 -26.97
CA SER A 280 6.13 -21.46 -28.02
C SER A 280 5.93 -20.69 -29.32
N LEU A 281 4.71 -20.22 -29.58
CA LEU A 281 4.40 -19.34 -30.70
C LEU A 281 4.97 -17.93 -30.55
N CYS A 282 5.11 -17.48 -29.34
CA CYS A 282 5.69 -16.17 -29.04
C CYS A 282 7.24 -16.21 -28.92
N ARG A 283 7.85 -17.41 -28.97
CA ARG A 283 9.26 -17.67 -28.64
C ARG A 283 10.24 -17.60 -29.79
N GLU A 284 9.89 -17.15 -30.97
CA GLU A 284 10.86 -17.01 -32.05
C GLU A 284 11.91 -15.88 -31.83
N GLY A 285 12.02 -15.37 -30.61
CA GLY A 285 13.04 -14.47 -30.12
C GLY A 285 14.00 -15.13 -29.10
N THR A 286 15.16 -14.54 -28.85
CA THR A 286 16.18 -15.02 -27.89
C THR A 286 15.73 -14.99 -26.42
N GLY A 287 16.37 -15.73 -25.51
CA GLY A 287 15.90 -16.08 -24.16
C GLY A 287 15.36 -14.98 -23.22
N GLU A 288 15.80 -13.71 -23.34
CA GLU A 288 15.20 -12.58 -22.61
C GLU A 288 13.86 -12.16 -23.22
N ASP A 289 13.70 -12.28 -24.53
CA ASP A 289 12.44 -11.99 -25.22
C ASP A 289 11.35 -13.03 -24.89
N ALA A 290 11.71 -14.22 -24.44
CA ALA A 290 10.75 -15.25 -24.08
C ALA A 290 9.92 -14.91 -22.85
N PHE A 291 10.51 -14.20 -21.87
CA PHE A 291 9.80 -13.74 -20.69
C PHE A 291 8.82 -12.60 -21.00
N ILE A 292 9.25 -11.67 -21.85
CA ILE A 292 8.40 -10.61 -22.38
C ILE A 292 7.28 -11.18 -23.22
N ALA A 293 7.54 -12.28 -23.95
CA ALA A 293 6.53 -13.02 -24.69
C ALA A 293 5.47 -13.65 -23.80
N ASP A 294 5.77 -14.08 -22.58
CA ASP A 294 4.78 -14.55 -21.60
C ASP A 294 3.80 -13.43 -21.20
N TYR A 295 4.28 -12.19 -21.08
CA TYR A 295 3.44 -11.02 -20.86
C TYR A 295 2.72 -10.56 -22.13
N ALA A 296 3.39 -10.68 -23.25
CA ALA A 296 2.86 -10.37 -24.56
C ALA A 296 2.11 -11.57 -25.18
N LEU A 297 1.61 -12.50 -24.36
CA LEU A 297 0.97 -13.74 -24.83
C LEU A 297 -0.10 -13.49 -25.90
N TYR A 298 -0.68 -12.31 -25.88
CA TYR A 298 -1.66 -11.83 -26.87
C TYR A 298 -1.17 -10.58 -27.62
N GLY A 299 0.11 -10.29 -27.59
CA GLY A 299 0.74 -9.18 -28.29
C GLY A 299 1.32 -9.60 -29.65
N GLU A 300 1.68 -8.64 -30.47
CA GLU A 300 2.48 -8.92 -31.68
C GLU A 300 3.89 -9.35 -31.26
N PRO A 301 4.42 -10.46 -31.81
CA PRO A 301 5.82 -10.78 -31.59
C PRO A 301 6.69 -9.64 -32.12
N PRO A 302 7.83 -9.36 -31.48
CA PRO A 302 8.80 -8.46 -32.09
C PRO A 302 9.20 -9.04 -33.46
N PRO A 303 9.31 -8.20 -34.50
CA PRO A 303 9.77 -8.68 -35.79
C PRO A 303 11.16 -9.33 -35.62
N PRO A 304 11.43 -10.44 -36.31
CA PRO A 304 12.74 -11.11 -36.23
C PRO A 304 13.84 -10.09 -36.55
N LEU A 305 14.89 -10.11 -35.75
CA LEU A 305 16.07 -9.27 -35.95
C LEU A 305 16.87 -9.88 -37.11
N ASP A 306 16.92 -9.20 -38.26
CA ASP A 306 17.87 -9.55 -39.31
C ASP A 306 19.22 -8.89 -38.97
N ASP A 307 20.28 -9.70 -38.88
CA ASP A 307 21.65 -9.25 -38.56
C ASP A 307 22.20 -8.18 -39.49
N ASN A 308 21.63 -8.06 -40.68
CA ASN A 308 22.02 -7.05 -41.67
C ASN A 308 21.31 -5.69 -41.48
N ASP A 309 20.23 -5.64 -40.72
CA ASP A 309 19.41 -4.42 -40.47
C ASP A 309 19.54 -3.88 -39.03
N LEU A 310 20.63 -4.18 -38.35
CA LEU A 310 20.87 -3.88 -36.92
C LEU A 310 20.41 -2.49 -36.44
N PRO A 311 20.68 -1.35 -37.10
CA PRO A 311 20.26 -0.06 -36.59
C PRO A 311 18.75 0.20 -36.71
N GLN A 312 18.12 -0.27 -37.81
CA GLN A 312 16.69 -0.03 -38.04
C GLN A 312 15.81 -1.03 -37.27
N ALA A 313 16.29 -2.27 -37.13
CA ALA A 313 15.63 -3.28 -36.31
C ALA A 313 15.73 -2.95 -34.82
N ARG A 314 16.89 -2.49 -34.35
CA ARG A 314 17.10 -1.91 -33.02
C ARG A 314 16.18 -0.71 -32.80
N ASN A 315 16.11 0.25 -33.69
CA ASN A 315 15.21 1.39 -33.61
C ASN A 315 13.72 1.01 -33.61
N ARG A 316 13.35 -0.12 -34.21
CA ARG A 316 12.00 -0.65 -34.22
C ARG A 316 11.67 -1.41 -32.94
N ALA A 317 12.55 -2.28 -32.51
CA ALA A 317 12.49 -2.97 -31.22
C ALA A 317 12.39 -1.97 -30.07
N LEU A 318 13.05 -0.85 -30.19
CA LEU A 318 13.12 0.19 -29.19
C LEU A 318 11.93 1.13 -29.16
N ARG A 319 11.40 1.52 -30.30
CA ARG A 319 10.09 2.20 -30.32
C ARG A 319 8.99 1.32 -29.74
N ASN A 320 9.13 0.01 -29.93
CA ASN A 320 8.30 -0.96 -29.23
C ASN A 320 8.63 -1.03 -27.73
N TYR A 321 9.88 -0.79 -27.35
CA TYR A 321 10.32 -0.76 -25.96
C TYR A 321 9.93 0.52 -25.23
N GLU A 322 10.12 1.70 -25.80
CA GLU A 322 9.58 2.97 -25.26
C GLU A 322 8.07 2.86 -25.02
N ARG A 323 7.39 2.12 -25.88
CA ARG A 323 6.00 1.72 -25.68
C ARG A 323 5.82 0.61 -24.64
N ARG A 324 6.84 -0.19 -24.30
CA ARG A 324 6.82 -1.34 -23.36
C ARG A 324 7.26 -0.99 -21.95
N LEU A 325 7.96 0.10 -21.70
CA LEU A 325 8.31 0.54 -20.33
C LEU A 325 7.07 0.67 -19.42
N TYR A 326 5.93 0.98 -20.02
CA TYR A 326 4.62 1.00 -19.37
C TYR A 326 3.73 -0.21 -19.73
N ARG A 327 4.27 -1.28 -20.33
CA ARG A 327 3.47 -2.32 -20.98
C ARG A 327 3.88 -3.78 -20.72
N PRO A 328 4.35 -4.16 -19.52
CA PRO A 328 4.49 -5.59 -19.25
C PRO A 328 3.15 -6.33 -19.33
N LEU A 329 2.05 -5.61 -19.33
CA LEU A 329 0.67 -6.10 -19.36
C LEU A 329 -0.01 -5.95 -20.73
N ALA A 330 0.73 -5.59 -21.75
CA ALA A 330 0.19 -5.31 -23.08
C ALA A 330 -0.60 -6.49 -23.68
N GLY A 331 -0.19 -7.73 -23.39
CA GLY A 331 -0.88 -8.93 -23.83
C GLY A 331 -2.30 -9.06 -23.29
N GLU A 332 -2.48 -8.96 -21.99
CA GLU A 332 -3.82 -9.07 -21.36
C GLU A 332 -4.70 -7.87 -21.67
N GLN A 333 -4.15 -6.68 -21.67
CA GLN A 333 -4.85 -5.45 -22.06
C GLN A 333 -5.37 -5.55 -23.49
N ARG A 334 -4.54 -6.04 -24.40
CA ARG A 334 -4.87 -6.22 -25.81
C ARG A 334 -5.93 -7.29 -26.01
N PHE A 335 -5.83 -8.40 -25.30
CA PHE A 335 -6.85 -9.45 -25.30
C PHE A 335 -8.22 -8.89 -24.90
N LEU A 336 -8.29 -8.17 -23.79
CA LEU A 336 -9.55 -7.57 -23.33
C LEU A 336 -10.08 -6.50 -24.31
N TYR A 337 -9.20 -5.66 -24.86
CA TYR A 337 -9.61 -4.69 -25.86
C TYR A 337 -10.26 -5.35 -27.09
N HIS A 338 -9.64 -6.38 -27.64
CA HIS A 338 -10.20 -7.08 -28.80
C HIS A 338 -11.46 -7.87 -28.44
N LEU A 339 -11.53 -8.43 -27.24
CA LEU A 339 -12.73 -9.09 -26.73
C LEU A 339 -13.89 -8.10 -26.66
N PHE A 340 -13.71 -6.91 -26.06
CA PHE A 340 -14.73 -5.88 -26.01
C PHE A 340 -15.07 -5.32 -27.41
N GLN A 341 -14.09 -5.18 -28.30
CA GLN A 341 -14.40 -4.80 -29.69
C GLN A 341 -15.28 -5.83 -30.39
N ALA A 342 -14.99 -7.12 -30.24
CA ALA A 342 -15.79 -8.16 -30.82
C ALA A 342 -17.21 -8.21 -30.22
N ILE A 343 -17.32 -8.01 -28.90
CA ILE A 343 -18.61 -7.91 -28.21
C ILE A 343 -19.42 -6.72 -28.79
N TYR A 344 -18.85 -5.53 -28.81
CA TYR A 344 -19.57 -4.32 -29.22
C TYR A 344 -19.85 -4.27 -30.73
N ARG A 345 -19.07 -4.95 -31.57
CA ARG A 345 -19.35 -5.13 -33.01
C ARG A 345 -20.38 -6.22 -33.29
N LYS A 346 -20.82 -6.95 -32.27
CA LYS A 346 -21.67 -8.15 -32.46
C LYS A 346 -21.02 -9.18 -33.39
N ASP A 347 -19.70 -9.41 -33.18
CA ASP A 347 -18.99 -10.37 -33.97
C ASP A 347 -19.65 -11.76 -33.81
N PRO A 348 -20.08 -12.41 -34.92
CA PRO A 348 -20.77 -13.69 -34.87
C PRO A 348 -19.90 -14.78 -34.24
N VAL A 349 -18.59 -14.64 -34.24
CA VAL A 349 -17.65 -15.59 -33.63
C VAL A 349 -17.66 -15.52 -32.11
N ILE A 350 -17.88 -14.33 -31.53
CA ILE A 350 -17.83 -14.10 -30.06
C ILE A 350 -19.24 -14.03 -29.44
N THR A 351 -20.24 -13.60 -30.20
CA THR A 351 -21.61 -13.47 -29.69
C THR A 351 -22.16 -14.72 -28.99
N PRO A 352 -21.91 -15.97 -29.43
CA PRO A 352 -22.35 -17.17 -28.73
C PRO A 352 -21.72 -17.38 -27.36
N TYR A 353 -20.60 -16.72 -27.06
CA TYR A 353 -19.79 -16.92 -25.86
C TYR A 353 -19.78 -15.73 -24.90
N LEU A 354 -20.77 -14.81 -25.02
CA LEU A 354 -20.87 -13.64 -24.14
C LEU A 354 -20.96 -14.01 -22.66
N ASP A 355 -21.66 -15.10 -22.32
CA ASP A 355 -21.76 -15.55 -20.93
C ASP A 355 -20.41 -16.07 -20.41
N LEU A 356 -19.62 -16.74 -21.27
CA LEU A 356 -18.26 -17.16 -20.89
C LEU A 356 -17.32 -15.96 -20.72
N ALA A 357 -17.42 -14.96 -21.62
CA ALA A 357 -16.66 -13.72 -21.47
C ALA A 357 -17.01 -13.01 -20.15
N TYR A 358 -18.29 -12.96 -19.80
CA TYR A 358 -18.73 -12.41 -18.52
C TYR A 358 -18.24 -13.24 -17.33
N ALA A 359 -18.33 -14.58 -17.41
CA ALA A 359 -17.78 -15.45 -16.36
C ALA A 359 -16.29 -15.23 -16.12
N TYR A 360 -15.51 -15.06 -17.20
CA TYR A 360 -14.08 -14.72 -17.10
C TYR A 360 -13.86 -13.43 -16.31
N LEU A 361 -14.59 -12.37 -16.64
CA LEU A 361 -14.47 -11.08 -15.93
C LEU A 361 -14.91 -11.18 -14.46
N LEU A 362 -15.97 -11.95 -14.16
CA LEU A 362 -16.43 -12.19 -12.79
C LEU A 362 -15.36 -12.89 -11.95
N ILE A 363 -14.71 -13.92 -12.51
CA ILE A 363 -13.64 -14.66 -11.82
C ILE A 363 -12.43 -13.75 -11.61
N TYR A 364 -12.07 -12.94 -12.60
CA TYR A 364 -10.99 -11.94 -12.43
C TYR A 364 -11.30 -10.93 -11.32
N CYS A 365 -12.51 -10.35 -11.32
CA CYS A 365 -12.92 -9.42 -10.26
C CYS A 365 -12.90 -10.08 -8.88
N ARG A 366 -13.36 -11.34 -8.79
CA ARG A 366 -13.31 -12.12 -7.56
C ARG A 366 -11.87 -12.35 -7.09
N PHE A 367 -10.98 -12.77 -7.98
CA PHE A 367 -9.56 -12.94 -7.66
C PHE A 367 -8.92 -11.63 -7.23
N ARG A 368 -9.20 -10.54 -7.96
CA ARG A 368 -8.68 -9.22 -7.64
C ARG A 368 -9.10 -8.74 -6.25
N SER A 369 -10.33 -9.01 -5.84
CA SER A 369 -10.84 -8.62 -4.52
C SER A 369 -10.12 -9.29 -3.34
N GLU A 370 -9.29 -10.30 -3.59
CA GLU A 370 -8.44 -10.94 -2.59
C GLU A 370 -7.01 -10.36 -2.52
N LEU A 371 -6.64 -9.49 -3.45
CA LEU A 371 -5.29 -8.90 -3.54
C LEU A 371 -5.28 -7.36 -3.42
N VAL A 372 -6.36 -6.70 -3.82
CA VAL A 372 -6.56 -5.25 -3.72
C VAL A 372 -7.61 -4.98 -2.65
N GLN A 373 -7.33 -4.02 -1.77
CA GLN A 373 -8.26 -3.71 -0.68
C GLN A 373 -9.52 -2.99 -1.21
N VAL A 374 -10.51 -3.76 -1.61
CA VAL A 374 -11.79 -3.25 -2.13
C VAL A 374 -12.88 -3.14 -1.06
N ASN A 375 -12.65 -3.68 0.13
CA ASN A 375 -13.57 -3.55 1.25
C ASN A 375 -13.28 -2.31 2.10
N GLU A 376 -14.30 -1.85 2.81
CA GLU A 376 -14.23 -0.68 3.68
C GLU A 376 -14.11 -1.08 5.17
N ARG A 377 -13.44 -2.19 5.45
CA ARG A 377 -13.23 -2.62 6.83
C ARG A 377 -12.13 -1.80 7.47
N VAL A 378 -12.47 -1.14 8.57
CA VAL A 378 -11.55 -0.32 9.34
C VAL A 378 -10.45 -1.15 9.99
N GLY A 379 -9.23 -0.61 10.01
CA GLY A 379 -8.11 -1.13 10.78
C GLY A 379 -6.99 -1.71 9.92
N PHE A 380 -5.79 -1.55 10.41
CA PHE A 380 -4.56 -1.94 9.74
C PHE A 380 -4.45 -3.46 9.51
N LYS A 381 -4.98 -4.27 10.43
CA LYS A 381 -4.94 -5.74 10.30
C LYS A 381 -5.66 -6.23 9.05
N ASN A 382 -6.73 -5.55 8.63
CA ASN A 382 -7.41 -5.85 7.37
C ASN A 382 -6.49 -5.59 6.17
N PHE A 383 -5.80 -4.46 6.13
CA PHE A 383 -4.78 -4.14 5.11
C PHE A 383 -3.65 -5.19 5.09
N LEU A 384 -3.12 -5.56 6.26
CA LEU A 384 -2.03 -6.52 6.38
C LEU A 384 -2.37 -7.89 5.75
N LEU A 385 -3.64 -8.29 5.77
CA LEU A 385 -4.09 -9.53 5.11
C LEU A 385 -3.92 -9.45 3.59
N TYR A 386 -4.19 -8.29 2.98
CA TYR A 386 -3.93 -8.07 1.55
C TYR A 386 -2.44 -8.04 1.25
N GLN A 387 -1.66 -7.33 2.06
CA GLN A 387 -0.22 -7.24 1.89
C GLN A 387 0.45 -8.61 1.94
N ASN A 388 0.06 -9.48 2.86
CA ASN A 388 0.61 -10.82 2.99
C ASN A 388 0.31 -11.72 1.77
N ARG A 389 -0.70 -11.40 0.96
CA ARG A 389 -1.08 -12.19 -0.23
C ARG A 389 -0.33 -11.81 -1.50
N LYS A 390 0.35 -10.69 -1.53
CA LYS A 390 1.01 -10.18 -2.73
C LYS A 390 2.14 -11.02 -3.27
N GLU A 391 2.86 -11.73 -2.42
CA GLU A 391 4.00 -12.54 -2.82
C GLU A 391 3.60 -13.89 -3.42
N TYR A 392 2.35 -14.30 -3.22
CA TYR A 392 1.85 -15.54 -3.80
C TYR A 392 1.68 -15.41 -5.32
N PHE A 393 1.66 -16.54 -5.99
CA PHE A 393 1.51 -16.72 -7.44
C PHE A 393 2.68 -16.24 -8.30
N THR A 394 3.52 -15.32 -7.81
CA THR A 394 4.72 -14.85 -8.52
C THR A 394 6.00 -15.44 -7.96
N ALA A 395 6.07 -15.77 -6.67
CA ALA A 395 7.28 -16.21 -5.99
C ALA A 395 7.93 -17.48 -6.55
N SER A 396 7.13 -18.39 -7.14
CA SER A 396 7.62 -19.59 -7.83
C SER A 396 8.15 -19.33 -9.25
N GLN A 397 7.99 -18.11 -9.76
CA GLN A 397 8.39 -17.66 -11.09
C GLN A 397 9.28 -16.43 -10.93
N MET A 398 10.60 -16.65 -10.86
CA MET A 398 11.58 -15.60 -10.54
C MET A 398 11.49 -14.38 -11.45
N GLU A 399 11.16 -14.59 -12.72
CA GLU A 399 11.03 -13.52 -13.70
C GLU A 399 9.88 -12.56 -13.38
N TYR A 400 8.73 -13.11 -12.97
CA TYR A 400 7.56 -12.29 -12.58
C TYR A 400 7.84 -11.50 -11.31
N ASP A 401 8.54 -12.08 -10.34
CA ASP A 401 8.88 -11.40 -9.09
C ASP A 401 9.89 -10.27 -9.33
N ALA A 402 10.92 -10.51 -10.14
CA ALA A 402 11.87 -9.48 -10.53
C ALA A 402 11.19 -8.33 -11.30
N LEU A 403 10.28 -8.66 -12.22
CA LEU A 403 9.54 -7.67 -13.00
C LEU A 403 8.60 -6.84 -12.11
N ARG A 404 7.97 -7.45 -11.12
CA ARG A 404 7.14 -6.76 -10.13
C ARG A 404 7.89 -5.62 -9.44
N CYS A 405 9.06 -5.90 -8.88
CA CYS A 405 9.90 -4.89 -8.22
C CYS A 405 10.36 -3.78 -9.19
N ARG A 406 10.68 -4.16 -10.42
CA ARG A 406 11.11 -3.24 -11.46
C ARG A 406 9.98 -2.28 -11.85
N VAL A 407 8.80 -2.81 -12.16
CA VAL A 407 7.64 -2.00 -12.59
C VAL A 407 7.20 -1.05 -11.48
N ALA A 408 7.19 -1.50 -10.22
CA ALA A 408 6.86 -0.65 -9.08
C ALA A 408 7.75 0.60 -9.02
N GLN A 409 9.07 0.42 -9.11
CA GLN A 409 10.00 1.54 -9.04
C GLN A 409 9.97 2.41 -10.30
N GLN A 410 9.92 1.79 -11.48
CA GLN A 410 9.93 2.53 -12.75
C GLN A 410 8.65 3.32 -12.97
N ALA A 411 7.51 2.90 -12.46
CA ALA A 411 6.26 3.67 -12.51
C ALA A 411 6.44 5.08 -11.91
N VAL A 412 7.29 5.22 -10.90
CA VAL A 412 7.60 6.50 -10.26
C VAL A 412 8.84 7.16 -10.85
N THR A 413 9.94 6.40 -11.01
CA THR A 413 11.23 6.98 -11.42
C THR A 413 11.25 7.45 -12.88
N THR A 414 10.43 6.85 -13.76
CA THR A 414 10.31 7.28 -15.16
C THR A 414 9.30 8.41 -15.36
N ASN A 415 8.45 8.70 -14.38
CA ASN A 415 7.55 9.85 -14.44
C ASN A 415 8.36 11.15 -14.38
N PRO A 416 8.32 12.02 -15.42
CA PRO A 416 9.08 13.26 -15.44
C PRO A 416 8.62 14.27 -14.38
N GLN A 417 7.40 14.17 -13.90
CA GLN A 417 6.86 15.03 -12.86
C GLN A 417 7.38 14.65 -11.45
N VAL A 418 7.87 13.44 -11.26
CA VAL A 418 8.47 13.03 -9.98
C VAL A 418 9.93 13.42 -9.98
N VAL A 419 10.32 14.33 -9.08
CA VAL A 419 11.68 14.83 -8.92
C VAL A 419 12.45 14.20 -7.78
N ALA A 420 11.73 13.55 -6.85
CA ALA A 420 12.32 12.83 -5.72
C ALA A 420 11.49 11.59 -5.37
N PHE A 421 12.18 10.50 -4.99
CA PHE A 421 11.56 9.23 -4.67
C PHE A 421 12.29 8.56 -3.50
N GLU A 422 11.56 8.25 -2.46
CA GLU A 422 12.03 7.49 -1.30
C GLU A 422 11.35 6.11 -1.25
N GLY A 423 12.04 5.10 -1.79
CA GLY A 423 11.55 3.72 -1.76
C GLY A 423 11.81 3.07 -0.40
N ARG A 424 10.78 2.48 0.21
CA ARG A 424 10.88 1.77 1.49
C ARG A 424 11.20 0.31 1.29
N ILE A 425 12.25 -0.19 1.98
CA ILE A 425 12.70 -1.57 1.94
C ILE A 425 13.00 -2.09 3.35
N CYS A 426 12.66 -3.34 3.65
CA CYS A 426 12.99 -3.94 4.94
C CYS A 426 14.50 -4.10 5.11
N PRO A 427 15.07 -3.83 6.28
CA PRO A 427 16.47 -4.09 6.59
C PRO A 427 16.78 -5.60 6.55
N SER A 428 18.05 -5.95 6.71
CA SER A 428 18.53 -7.33 6.76
C SER A 428 19.41 -7.53 8.00
N ASN A 429 19.52 -8.77 8.48
CA ASN A 429 20.26 -9.10 9.70
C ASN A 429 21.78 -9.20 9.50
N THR A 430 22.26 -9.03 8.28
CA THR A 430 23.71 -8.96 7.96
C THR A 430 24.00 -7.87 6.95
N ALA A 431 25.16 -7.23 7.08
CA ALA A 431 25.59 -6.16 6.20
C ALA A 431 25.67 -6.60 4.73
N GLU A 432 26.11 -7.84 4.46
CA GLU A 432 26.19 -8.39 3.12
C GLU A 432 24.79 -8.55 2.48
N LYS A 433 23.83 -9.14 3.20
CA LYS A 433 22.47 -9.27 2.69
C LYS A 433 21.81 -7.91 2.46
N LEU A 434 22.07 -6.95 3.34
CA LEU A 434 21.56 -5.58 3.19
C LEU A 434 22.15 -4.91 1.93
N ARG A 435 23.47 -4.95 1.77
CA ARG A 435 24.16 -4.45 0.59
C ARG A 435 23.55 -5.06 -0.69
N ASN A 436 23.45 -6.39 -0.75
CA ASN A 436 22.90 -7.08 -1.92
C ASN A 436 21.45 -6.67 -2.20
N LYS A 437 20.64 -6.48 -1.15
CA LYS A 437 19.26 -6.03 -1.30
C LYS A 437 19.17 -4.62 -1.88
N VAL A 438 19.95 -3.67 -1.36
CA VAL A 438 19.99 -2.30 -1.89
C VAL A 438 20.50 -2.29 -3.33
N SER A 439 21.56 -3.04 -3.64
CA SER A 439 22.08 -3.17 -5.01
C SER A 439 21.02 -3.75 -5.97
N LEU A 440 20.27 -4.76 -5.53
CA LEU A 440 19.19 -5.34 -6.32
C LEU A 440 18.06 -4.33 -6.59
N MET A 441 17.68 -3.54 -5.59
CA MET A 441 16.67 -2.50 -5.78
C MET A 441 17.14 -1.42 -6.76
N LEU A 442 18.39 -0.98 -6.64
CA LEU A 442 19.02 -0.06 -7.60
C LEU A 442 19.02 -0.64 -9.03
N PHE A 443 19.40 -1.91 -9.16
CA PHE A 443 19.36 -2.61 -10.44
C PHE A 443 17.94 -2.61 -11.05
N HIS A 444 16.92 -2.95 -10.27
CA HIS A 444 15.54 -2.95 -10.76
C HIS A 444 15.05 -1.55 -11.14
N ALA A 445 15.44 -0.50 -10.42
CA ALA A 445 15.07 0.87 -10.75
C ALA A 445 15.69 1.38 -12.05
N THR A 446 16.92 0.90 -12.37
CA THR A 446 17.75 1.43 -13.46
C THR A 446 17.85 0.51 -14.68
N ASN A 447 17.41 -0.76 -14.54
CA ASN A 447 17.53 -1.76 -15.59
C ASN A 447 16.66 -1.42 -16.79
N THR A 448 17.27 -1.39 -17.97
CA THR A 448 16.60 -1.34 -19.26
C THR A 448 16.83 -2.65 -20.02
N GLU A 449 15.88 -3.07 -20.84
CA GLU A 449 15.94 -4.39 -21.52
C GLU A 449 17.19 -4.59 -22.35
N TYR A 450 17.59 -3.57 -23.08
CA TYR A 450 18.71 -3.68 -24.03
C TYR A 450 20.08 -3.77 -23.34
N TYR A 451 20.26 -3.01 -22.25
CA TYR A 451 21.53 -2.94 -21.51
C TYR A 451 21.47 -3.70 -20.19
N SER A 452 20.46 -4.55 -19.99
CA SER A 452 20.23 -5.23 -18.71
C SER A 452 21.43 -6.03 -18.23
N SER A 453 22.06 -6.82 -19.12
CA SER A 453 23.23 -7.63 -18.78
C SER A 453 24.47 -6.78 -18.48
N TYR A 454 24.64 -5.67 -19.18
CA TYR A 454 25.73 -4.74 -18.97
C TYR A 454 25.58 -3.98 -17.64
N VAL A 455 24.41 -3.37 -17.40
CA VAL A 455 24.09 -2.68 -16.14
C VAL A 455 24.14 -3.66 -14.97
N GLN A 456 23.64 -4.89 -15.14
CA GLN A 456 23.74 -5.95 -14.14
C GLN A 456 25.18 -6.28 -13.77
N SER A 457 26.06 -6.44 -14.77
CA SER A 457 27.48 -6.74 -14.51
C SER A 457 28.14 -5.63 -13.68
N LEU A 458 27.86 -4.38 -14.01
CA LEU A 458 28.41 -3.23 -13.28
C LEU A 458 27.95 -3.20 -11.82
N LEU A 459 26.65 -3.32 -11.57
CA LEU A 459 26.08 -3.20 -10.23
C LEU A 459 26.42 -4.40 -9.32
N TYR A 460 26.58 -5.61 -9.86
CA TYR A 460 26.84 -6.81 -9.06
C TYR A 460 28.32 -7.18 -8.91
N THR A 461 29.16 -6.91 -9.90
CA THR A 461 30.54 -7.41 -9.92
C THR A 461 31.55 -6.42 -9.39
N SER A 462 31.37 -5.14 -9.63
CA SER A 462 32.42 -4.14 -9.41
C SER A 462 32.19 -3.21 -8.24
N HIS A 463 31.07 -3.25 -7.57
CA HIS A 463 30.64 -2.23 -6.62
C HIS A 463 30.57 -0.81 -7.22
N GLU A 464 30.44 -0.74 -8.55
CA GLU A 464 30.45 0.50 -9.29
C GLU A 464 29.13 1.23 -9.19
N TYR A 465 29.21 2.52 -9.41
CA TYR A 465 28.11 3.47 -9.27
C TYR A 465 27.26 3.54 -10.53
N ILE A 466 26.06 4.04 -10.35
CA ILE A 466 25.23 4.51 -11.46
C ILE A 466 25.98 5.54 -12.31
N ASP A 467 26.77 6.41 -11.69
CA ASP A 467 27.58 7.43 -12.40
C ASP A 467 28.58 6.79 -13.37
N GLU A 468 29.28 5.74 -12.96
CA GLU A 468 30.20 5.05 -13.83
C GLU A 468 29.49 4.33 -14.97
N SER A 469 28.29 3.77 -14.69
CA SER A 469 27.42 3.20 -15.71
C SER A 469 26.99 4.26 -16.73
N ILE A 470 26.59 5.44 -16.27
CA ILE A 470 26.24 6.57 -17.14
C ILE A 470 27.44 6.97 -17.99
N GLU A 471 28.63 7.12 -17.39
CA GLU A 471 29.84 7.51 -18.11
C GLU A 471 30.24 6.50 -19.19
N ASN A 472 30.11 5.19 -18.90
CA ASN A 472 30.39 4.12 -19.85
C ASN A 472 29.40 4.14 -21.01
N LEU A 473 28.11 4.29 -20.77
CA LEU A 473 27.09 4.39 -21.81
C LEU A 473 27.24 5.67 -22.65
N GLU A 474 27.60 6.78 -22.04
CA GLU A 474 27.92 8.04 -22.75
C GLU A 474 29.19 7.90 -23.59
N ARG A 475 30.18 7.12 -23.15
CA ARG A 475 31.37 6.81 -23.92
C ARG A 475 31.04 5.96 -25.15
N GLU A 476 30.17 4.98 -25.00
CA GLU A 476 29.64 4.19 -26.10
C GLU A 476 28.88 5.05 -27.11
N LYS A 477 27.99 5.91 -26.63
CA LYS A 477 27.26 6.90 -27.45
C LYS A 477 28.22 7.76 -28.27
N ARG A 478 29.25 8.33 -27.62
CA ARG A 478 30.29 9.15 -28.30
C ARG A 478 31.05 8.34 -29.35
N ALA A 479 31.36 7.07 -29.08
CA ALA A 479 32.04 6.20 -30.04
C ALA A 479 31.18 5.93 -31.28
N LEU A 480 29.88 5.72 -31.14
CA LEU A 480 28.94 5.55 -32.25
C LEU A 480 28.85 6.83 -33.11
N VAL A 481 28.70 7.99 -32.46
CA VAL A 481 28.64 9.29 -33.15
C VAL A 481 29.93 9.58 -33.91
N SER A 482 31.07 9.31 -33.30
CA SER A 482 32.38 9.54 -33.94
C SER A 482 32.62 8.67 -35.19
N ARG A 483 31.97 7.52 -35.27
CA ARG A 483 31.99 6.59 -36.43
C ARG A 483 30.84 6.83 -37.41
N HIS A 484 30.03 7.90 -37.20
CA HIS A 484 28.86 8.23 -38.02
C HIS A 484 27.77 7.17 -37.98
N PHE A 485 27.72 6.34 -36.96
CA PHE A 485 26.60 5.43 -36.73
C PHE A 485 25.45 6.17 -36.02
N ALA A 486 24.22 5.76 -36.36
CA ALA A 486 23.04 6.24 -35.63
C ALA A 486 23.11 5.72 -34.19
N VAL A 487 22.87 6.62 -33.23
CA VAL A 487 22.75 6.26 -31.81
C VAL A 487 21.44 5.48 -31.65
N PRO A 488 21.48 4.27 -31.12
CA PRO A 488 20.27 3.53 -30.79
C PRO A 488 19.44 4.30 -29.74
N SER A 489 18.14 4.38 -29.92
CA SER A 489 17.25 5.12 -29.00
C SER A 489 17.15 4.46 -27.62
N ASP A 490 17.45 3.16 -27.49
CA ASP A 490 17.56 2.44 -26.22
C ASP A 490 18.80 2.83 -25.43
N LEU A 491 19.90 3.13 -26.09
CA LEU A 491 21.07 3.70 -25.43
C LEU A 491 20.73 5.06 -24.81
N GLU A 492 20.03 5.90 -25.54
CA GLU A 492 19.57 7.20 -25.04
C GLU A 492 18.58 7.05 -23.90
N LEU A 493 17.65 6.08 -24.01
CA LEU A 493 16.70 5.78 -22.94
C LEU A 493 17.41 5.23 -21.70
N ALA A 494 18.39 4.32 -21.86
CA ALA A 494 19.15 3.80 -20.74
C ALA A 494 19.90 4.92 -20.00
N ILE A 495 20.54 5.81 -20.73
CA ILE A 495 21.22 6.97 -20.13
C ILE A 495 20.24 7.85 -19.38
N LYS A 496 19.11 8.22 -19.98
CA LYS A 496 18.07 9.02 -19.32
C LYS A 496 17.51 8.35 -18.05
N THR A 497 17.27 7.03 -18.11
CA THR A 497 16.77 6.27 -16.95
C THR A 497 17.77 6.29 -15.82
N LEU A 498 19.06 6.07 -16.10
CA LEU A 498 20.10 6.12 -15.09
C LEU A 498 20.28 7.51 -14.50
N GLN A 499 20.29 8.54 -15.35
CA GLN A 499 20.40 9.95 -14.93
C GLN A 499 19.20 10.35 -14.04
N SER A 500 18.01 9.96 -14.45
CA SER A 500 16.79 10.21 -13.66
C SER A 500 16.84 9.49 -12.31
N ALA A 501 17.25 8.21 -12.28
CA ALA A 501 17.39 7.47 -11.04
C ALA A 501 18.44 8.10 -10.12
N HIS A 502 19.62 8.48 -10.65
CA HIS A 502 20.64 9.15 -9.88
C HIS A 502 20.16 10.45 -9.21
N GLN A 503 19.36 11.23 -9.92
CA GLN A 503 18.84 12.48 -9.41
C GLN A 503 17.74 12.31 -8.37
N LYS A 504 16.86 11.31 -8.54
CA LYS A 504 15.59 11.19 -7.81
C LYS A 504 15.63 10.17 -6.68
N LEU A 505 16.35 9.05 -6.90
CA LEU A 505 16.20 7.85 -6.10
C LEU A 505 16.89 7.93 -4.75
N SER A 506 16.22 7.51 -3.70
CA SER A 506 16.78 7.20 -2.38
C SER A 506 15.97 6.09 -1.72
N TYR A 507 16.52 5.50 -0.65
CA TYR A 507 15.84 4.45 0.10
C TYR A 507 15.75 4.77 1.58
N VAL A 508 14.64 4.33 2.18
CA VAL A 508 14.41 4.34 3.62
C VAL A 508 14.32 2.90 4.11
N LEU A 509 15.06 2.55 5.15
CA LEU A 509 15.01 1.22 5.75
C LEU A 509 13.90 1.16 6.78
N HIS A 510 12.84 0.38 6.50
CA HIS A 510 11.69 0.26 7.39
C HIS A 510 11.69 -1.06 8.17
N PHE A 511 11.67 -0.96 9.48
CA PHE A 511 11.65 -2.06 10.41
C PHE A 511 10.20 -2.52 10.64
N PRO A 512 9.84 -3.80 10.35
CA PRO A 512 8.49 -4.25 10.61
C PRO A 512 8.23 -4.38 12.11
N LYS A 513 7.22 -3.68 12.63
CA LYS A 513 6.71 -3.83 13.98
C LYS A 513 6.02 -5.18 14.12
N ARG A 514 6.25 -5.87 15.24
CA ARG A 514 5.60 -7.13 15.58
C ARG A 514 5.29 -7.15 17.06
N ALA A 515 4.02 -7.39 17.40
CA ALA A 515 3.64 -7.65 18.77
C ALA A 515 4.33 -8.93 19.28
N GLN A 516 4.92 -8.88 20.46
CA GLN A 516 5.38 -10.07 21.17
C GLN A 516 4.29 -10.47 22.15
N PHE A 517 3.62 -11.58 21.87
CA PHE A 517 2.64 -12.11 22.79
C PHE A 517 3.37 -12.72 24.02
N ILE A 518 2.88 -12.40 25.19
CA ILE A 518 3.30 -13.07 26.43
C ILE A 518 2.78 -14.50 26.32
N LYS A 519 3.72 -15.45 26.21
CA LYS A 519 3.36 -16.88 26.17
C LYS A 519 2.74 -17.28 27.49
N GLU A 520 1.71 -18.12 27.46
CA GLU A 520 1.13 -18.69 28.67
C GLU A 520 2.13 -19.67 29.30
N ALA A 521 2.10 -19.82 30.62
CA ALA A 521 3.05 -20.67 31.36
C ALA A 521 3.02 -22.13 30.88
N GLU A 522 1.94 -22.59 30.27
CA GLU A 522 1.76 -23.92 29.68
C GLU A 522 2.60 -24.16 28.41
N ASP A 523 3.07 -23.10 27.75
CA ASP A 523 3.88 -23.20 26.53
C ASP A 523 5.37 -23.46 26.78
N TYR A 524 5.81 -23.50 28.05
CA TYR A 524 7.18 -23.73 28.43
C TYR A 524 7.32 -25.01 29.26
N PRO A 525 8.45 -25.73 29.16
CA PRO A 525 8.76 -26.81 30.11
C PRO A 525 8.75 -26.29 31.56
N GLU A 526 8.35 -27.16 32.52
CA GLU A 526 8.29 -26.79 33.92
C GLU A 526 9.61 -26.16 34.42
N GLY A 527 9.51 -24.93 34.92
CA GLY A 527 10.64 -24.13 35.44
C GLY A 527 11.41 -23.28 34.42
N GLU A 528 11.23 -23.47 33.09
CA GLU A 528 11.93 -22.67 32.10
C GLU A 528 11.19 -21.35 31.79
N ALA A 529 9.86 -21.34 31.90
CA ALA A 529 9.04 -20.13 31.67
C ALA A 529 9.36 -19.03 32.69
N GLU A 530 9.47 -19.42 33.97
CA GLU A 530 9.77 -18.49 35.05
C GLU A 530 11.20 -17.91 34.92
N LEU A 531 12.17 -18.74 34.55
CA LEU A 531 13.54 -18.29 34.29
C LEU A 531 13.62 -17.38 33.06
N PHE A 532 12.92 -17.71 31.98
CA PHE A 532 12.88 -16.90 30.76
C PHE A 532 12.27 -15.52 31.02
N GLU A 533 11.14 -15.47 31.71
CA GLU A 533 10.46 -14.20 32.03
C GLU A 533 11.28 -13.32 33.00
N LEU A 534 12.03 -13.91 33.91
CA LEU A 534 12.90 -13.18 34.82
C LEU A 534 14.14 -12.60 34.13
N THR A 535 14.58 -13.21 33.03
CA THR A 535 15.80 -12.81 32.30
C THR A 535 15.53 -11.95 31.10
N HIS A 536 14.28 -11.87 30.62
CA HIS A 536 13.91 -11.15 29.39
C HIS A 536 13.03 -9.93 29.68
N SER A 537 13.46 -8.79 29.21
CA SER A 537 12.66 -7.57 29.26
C SER A 537 11.43 -7.66 28.34
N ARG A 538 10.45 -6.80 28.56
CA ARG A 538 9.29 -6.66 27.65
C ARG A 538 9.80 -6.42 26.22
N ASP A 539 9.18 -7.12 25.25
CA ASP A 539 9.51 -7.06 23.81
C ASP A 539 10.97 -7.43 23.46
N SER A 540 11.60 -8.26 24.27
CA SER A 540 13.01 -8.63 24.13
C SER A 540 13.33 -9.26 22.78
N GLU A 541 12.47 -10.11 22.21
CA GLU A 541 12.68 -10.74 20.90
C GLU A 541 12.74 -9.68 19.80
N MET A 542 11.82 -8.73 19.82
CA MET A 542 11.80 -7.64 18.84
C MET A 542 13.00 -6.70 19.03
N ARG A 543 13.37 -6.38 20.28
CA ARG A 543 14.55 -5.56 20.58
C ARG A 543 15.84 -6.19 20.06
N VAL A 544 16.02 -7.52 20.24
CA VAL A 544 17.18 -8.27 19.70
C VAL A 544 17.18 -8.26 18.17
N GLU A 545 16.03 -8.40 17.53
CA GLU A 545 15.93 -8.34 16.06
C GLU A 545 16.33 -6.96 15.54
N VAL A 546 15.78 -5.90 16.14
CA VAL A 546 16.12 -4.50 15.79
C VAL A 546 17.61 -4.23 16.01
N GLU A 547 18.22 -4.75 17.08
CA GLU A 547 19.64 -4.61 17.34
C GLU A 547 20.51 -5.30 16.27
N LYS A 548 20.15 -6.52 15.86
CA LYS A 548 20.85 -7.22 14.76
C LYS A 548 20.79 -6.44 13.47
N GLN A 549 19.61 -5.90 13.13
CA GLN A 549 19.42 -5.09 11.94
C GLN A 549 20.18 -3.77 12.01
N ALA A 550 20.17 -3.09 13.16
CA ALA A 550 20.93 -1.86 13.38
C ALA A 550 22.46 -2.11 13.25
N ASN A 551 22.96 -3.21 13.81
CA ASN A 551 24.37 -3.62 13.66
C ASN A 551 24.72 -3.84 12.17
N ALA A 552 23.83 -4.50 11.42
CA ALA A 552 24.03 -4.74 10.00
C ALA A 552 24.07 -3.42 9.19
N ILE A 553 23.21 -2.47 9.51
CA ILE A 553 23.15 -1.16 8.86
C ILE A 553 24.43 -0.36 9.14
N ILE A 554 24.82 -0.24 10.40
CA ILE A 554 26.04 0.49 10.82
C ILE A 554 27.27 -0.12 10.14
N HIS A 555 27.37 -1.45 10.13
CA HIS A 555 28.48 -2.15 9.48
C HIS A 555 28.49 -1.96 7.96
N ALA A 556 27.32 -2.05 7.30
CA ALA A 556 27.20 -1.84 5.86
C ALA A 556 27.59 -0.41 5.47
N ARG A 557 27.17 0.60 6.24
CA ARG A 557 27.54 2.02 6.02
C ARG A 557 29.05 2.25 6.08
N SER A 558 29.75 1.53 6.94
CA SER A 558 31.21 1.64 7.04
C SER A 558 31.95 0.85 5.95
N LYS A 559 31.42 -0.33 5.55
CA LYS A 559 32.11 -1.22 4.61
C LYS A 559 31.78 -1.02 3.15
N CYS A 560 30.57 -0.55 2.86
CA CYS A 560 30.05 -0.36 1.49
C CYS A 560 29.41 1.04 1.37
N PRO A 561 30.19 2.12 1.63
CA PRO A 561 29.63 3.48 1.68
C PRO A 561 28.95 3.88 0.36
N GLN A 562 29.47 3.42 -0.76
CA GLN A 562 28.93 3.72 -2.08
C GLN A 562 27.47 3.28 -2.22
N ILE A 563 27.17 2.01 -1.94
CA ILE A 563 25.80 1.48 -2.01
C ILE A 563 24.93 2.07 -0.91
N MET A 564 25.51 2.26 0.28
CA MET A 564 24.77 2.78 1.41
C MET A 564 24.54 4.32 1.36
N SER A 565 25.18 5.03 0.45
CA SER A 565 24.89 6.45 0.19
C SER A 565 23.45 6.68 -0.36
N TRP A 566 22.84 5.65 -0.94
CA TRP A 566 21.45 5.68 -1.40
C TRP A 566 20.43 5.52 -0.27
N VAL A 567 20.89 5.16 0.93
CA VAL A 567 20.03 5.01 2.10
C VAL A 567 20.07 6.29 2.92
N THR A 568 18.99 7.03 2.92
CA THR A 568 18.86 8.37 3.52
C THR A 568 18.08 8.38 4.83
N GLY A 569 17.30 7.32 5.11
CA GLY A 569 16.47 7.32 6.31
C GLY A 569 16.17 5.93 6.87
N ILE A 570 15.58 5.94 8.06
CA ILE A 570 15.06 4.78 8.79
C ILE A 570 13.62 5.02 9.23
N ASP A 571 12.84 3.95 9.31
CA ASP A 571 11.42 3.95 9.63
C ASP A 571 11.05 2.68 10.41
N ALA A 572 9.95 2.69 11.17
CA ALA A 572 9.32 1.46 11.65
C ALA A 572 7.84 1.46 11.24
N CYS A 573 7.44 0.43 10.52
CA CYS A 573 6.14 0.29 9.89
C CYS A 573 5.41 -0.97 10.38
N SER A 574 4.26 -1.31 9.79
CA SER A 574 3.39 -2.42 10.18
C SER A 574 2.57 -2.10 11.43
N SER A 575 1.85 -3.09 11.99
CA SER A 575 0.89 -2.87 13.08
C SER A 575 1.53 -2.19 14.30
N GLU A 576 0.94 -1.08 14.72
CA GLU A 576 1.36 -0.33 15.91
C GLU A 576 0.81 -0.94 17.20
N ILE A 577 -0.27 -1.72 17.10
CA ILE A 577 -0.92 -2.32 18.25
C ILE A 577 0.04 -3.31 18.92
N ASP A 578 0.26 -3.10 20.21
CA ASP A 578 1.16 -3.91 21.05
C ASP A 578 2.64 -3.88 20.63
N CYS A 579 3.08 -2.87 19.84
CA CYS A 579 4.49 -2.65 19.50
C CYS A 579 4.83 -1.15 19.51
N ARG A 580 5.26 -0.67 20.65
CA ARG A 580 5.46 0.77 20.93
C ARG A 580 6.79 1.32 20.42
N PRO A 581 6.92 2.65 20.22
CA PRO A 581 8.17 3.32 19.83
C PRO A 581 9.37 3.01 20.74
N GLU A 582 9.13 2.72 22.02
CA GLU A 582 10.16 2.36 22.99
C GLU A 582 11.03 1.16 22.57
N VAL A 583 10.48 0.25 21.75
CA VAL A 583 11.18 -0.94 21.26
C VAL A 583 12.31 -0.56 20.32
N PHE A 584 12.10 0.42 19.47
CA PHE A 584 13.03 0.86 18.44
C PHE A 584 13.95 1.99 18.89
N ALA A 585 13.51 2.79 19.85
CA ALA A 585 14.12 4.05 20.21
C ALA A 585 15.63 3.99 20.50
N PRO A 586 16.16 3.05 21.29
CA PRO A 586 17.60 2.99 21.56
C PRO A 586 18.42 2.76 20.28
N GLN A 587 18.01 1.81 19.44
CA GLN A 587 18.76 1.47 18.24
C GLN A 587 18.62 2.55 17.14
N PHE A 588 17.49 3.25 17.07
CA PHE A 588 17.31 4.39 16.15
C PHE A 588 18.26 5.53 16.52
N ARG A 589 18.32 5.92 17.80
CA ARG A 589 19.31 6.91 18.26
C ARG A 589 20.74 6.49 17.95
N ARG A 590 21.06 5.19 18.15
CA ARG A 590 22.37 4.63 17.83
C ARG A 590 22.72 4.76 16.34
N MET A 591 21.78 4.38 15.45
CA MET A 591 22.01 4.46 14.00
C MET A 591 22.23 5.91 13.54
N ILE A 592 21.47 6.87 14.09
CA ILE A 592 21.60 8.27 13.73
C ILE A 592 22.92 8.89 14.24
N GLN A 593 23.36 8.50 15.44
CA GLN A 593 24.62 8.97 16.01
C GLN A 593 25.84 8.33 15.35
N SER A 594 25.69 7.13 14.75
CA SER A 594 26.79 6.41 14.13
C SER A 594 27.04 6.90 12.69
N ILE A 595 27.70 8.05 12.57
CA ILE A 595 28.21 8.54 11.30
C ILE A 595 29.62 7.98 11.12
N PRO A 596 29.91 7.19 10.05
CA PRO A 596 31.25 6.68 9.80
C PRO A 596 32.24 7.84 9.67
N ALA A 597 33.29 7.83 10.50
CA ALA A 597 34.39 8.78 10.35
C ALA A 597 35.12 8.52 9.02
N ARG A 598 35.62 9.58 8.34
CA ARG A 598 36.32 9.45 7.05
C ARG A 598 37.39 8.35 7.05
N GLY A 599 38.16 8.21 8.11
CA GLY A 599 39.18 7.17 8.24
C GLY A 599 38.66 5.76 8.49
N GLN A 600 37.33 5.57 8.70
CA GLN A 600 36.69 4.26 8.86
C GLN A 600 36.02 3.79 7.55
N LEU A 601 35.89 4.68 6.56
CA LEU A 601 35.34 4.35 5.26
C LEU A 601 36.38 3.58 4.45
N TYR A 602 35.94 2.54 3.75
CA TYR A 602 36.79 1.77 2.85
C TYR A 602 37.28 2.64 1.66
N ASP A 603 36.48 3.64 1.28
CA ASP A 603 36.80 4.62 0.27
C ASP A 603 36.57 6.03 0.86
N GLU A 604 37.68 6.76 1.09
CA GLU A 604 37.65 8.11 1.68
C GLU A 604 37.02 9.16 0.76
N SER A 605 36.86 8.86 -0.54
CA SER A 605 36.26 9.77 -1.51
C SER A 605 34.72 9.80 -1.40
N CYS A 606 34.12 8.80 -0.73
CA CYS A 606 32.68 8.64 -0.62
C CYS A 606 32.15 9.16 0.72
N SER A 607 31.15 10.02 0.67
CA SER A 607 30.41 10.48 1.85
C SER A 607 29.10 9.71 1.98
N VAL A 608 28.86 9.12 3.16
CA VAL A 608 27.56 8.50 3.49
C VAL A 608 26.69 9.56 4.17
N PRO A 609 25.48 9.87 3.67
CA PRO A 609 24.63 10.89 4.28
C PRO A 609 24.21 10.47 5.69
N PRO A 610 23.99 11.42 6.62
CA PRO A 610 23.39 11.12 7.89
C PRO A 610 22.00 10.51 7.68
N LEU A 611 21.63 9.52 8.52
CA LEU A 611 20.28 8.97 8.50
C LEU A 611 19.28 9.93 9.13
N ARG A 612 18.13 10.05 8.50
CA ARG A 612 16.97 10.78 9.03
C ARG A 612 15.91 9.79 9.53
N ILE A 613 14.98 10.28 10.33
CA ILE A 613 13.87 9.46 10.84
C ILE A 613 12.60 9.85 10.12
N THR A 614 11.90 8.83 9.58
CA THR A 614 10.45 8.84 9.47
C THR A 614 9.92 7.69 10.30
N TYR A 615 8.72 7.81 10.86
CA TYR A 615 8.20 6.79 11.77
C TYR A 615 6.68 6.71 11.69
N HIS A 616 6.16 5.52 11.37
CA HIS A 616 4.71 5.29 11.40
C HIS A 616 4.20 5.39 12.82
N ALA A 617 3.33 6.34 13.09
CA ALA A 617 2.68 6.49 14.39
C ALA A 617 1.31 7.13 14.27
N GLY A 618 0.35 6.57 14.99
CA GLY A 618 -1.03 7.06 15.03
C GLY A 618 -1.86 6.72 13.81
N GLU A 619 -1.48 5.70 13.02
CA GLU A 619 -2.29 5.12 11.96
C GLU A 619 -3.19 3.99 12.47
N ASP A 620 -2.60 3.06 13.25
CA ASP A 620 -3.23 1.84 13.74
C ASP A 620 -3.39 1.94 15.25
N PHE A 621 -4.60 2.24 15.71
CA PHE A 621 -4.90 2.43 17.13
C PHE A 621 -6.30 1.95 17.49
N LEU A 622 -6.45 1.48 18.71
CA LEU A 622 -7.74 1.06 19.28
C LEU A 622 -8.46 2.19 20.04
N ASP A 623 -7.75 3.27 20.31
CA ASP A 623 -8.22 4.48 20.99
C ASP A 623 -7.42 5.69 20.48
N PRO A 624 -8.03 6.84 20.14
CA PRO A 624 -7.31 8.05 19.76
C PRO A 624 -6.22 8.47 20.75
N ILE A 625 -6.43 8.26 22.06
CA ILE A 625 -5.41 8.55 23.08
C ILE A 625 -4.16 7.71 22.84
N ASP A 626 -4.35 6.44 22.51
CA ASP A 626 -3.24 5.51 22.23
C ASP A 626 -2.42 5.94 21.01
N GLY A 627 -3.11 6.34 19.95
CA GLY A 627 -2.46 6.86 18.73
C GLY A 627 -1.71 8.18 18.98
N LEU A 628 -2.31 9.12 19.73
CA LEU A 628 -1.64 10.37 20.11
C LEU A 628 -0.42 10.13 20.99
N ARG A 629 -0.52 9.21 21.95
CA ARG A 629 0.60 8.80 22.80
C ARG A 629 1.72 8.15 21.97
N ALA A 630 1.38 7.33 20.95
CA ALA A 630 2.38 6.75 20.06
C ALA A 630 3.17 7.81 19.28
N ILE A 631 2.49 8.86 18.82
CA ILE A 631 3.15 9.99 18.14
C ILE A 631 4.07 10.74 19.10
N ASP A 632 3.60 11.08 20.31
CA ASP A 632 4.39 11.77 21.34
C ASP A 632 5.61 10.95 21.76
N GLU A 633 5.43 9.65 22.00
CA GLU A 633 6.52 8.71 22.30
C GLU A 633 7.53 8.58 21.14
N ALA A 634 7.08 8.56 19.89
CA ALA A 634 7.98 8.53 18.75
C ALA A 634 8.86 9.79 18.72
N ILE A 635 8.27 10.96 18.84
CA ILE A 635 8.99 12.23 18.85
C ILE A 635 10.00 12.29 20.01
N GLU A 636 9.55 11.97 21.21
CA GLU A 636 10.35 12.09 22.41
C GLU A 636 11.41 10.97 22.54
N PHE A 637 11.05 9.70 22.29
CA PHE A 637 11.93 8.57 22.55
C PHE A 637 12.99 8.39 21.46
N LEU A 638 12.65 8.68 20.20
CA LEU A 638 13.60 8.60 19.09
C LEU A 638 14.46 9.88 18.99
N GLU A 639 14.13 10.93 19.77
CA GLU A 639 14.76 12.24 19.72
C GLU A 639 14.70 12.86 18.32
N MET A 640 13.50 12.87 17.74
CA MET A 640 13.25 13.38 16.40
C MET A 640 13.62 14.87 16.30
N LYS A 641 14.14 15.28 15.14
CA LYS A 641 14.68 16.62 14.89
C LYS A 641 13.87 17.32 13.79
N PRO A 642 13.98 18.66 13.68
CA PRO A 642 13.38 19.38 12.56
C PRO A 642 13.76 18.75 11.21
N GLY A 643 12.76 18.52 10.37
CA GLY A 643 12.90 17.82 9.09
C GLY A 643 12.74 16.30 9.15
N ASP A 644 12.64 15.67 10.34
CA ASP A 644 12.14 14.30 10.48
C ASP A 644 10.62 14.27 10.28
N ARG A 645 10.05 13.09 10.05
CA ARG A 645 8.64 12.96 9.68
C ARG A 645 7.92 11.87 10.46
N ILE A 646 6.61 12.02 10.61
CA ILE A 646 5.70 10.99 11.12
C ILE A 646 4.87 10.47 9.94
N GLY A 647 4.85 9.15 9.77
CA GLY A 647 3.98 8.49 8.78
C GLY A 647 2.53 8.49 9.26
N HIS A 648 1.62 8.88 8.39
CA HIS A 648 0.16 8.94 8.54
C HIS A 648 -0.37 9.88 9.63
N ALA A 649 0.00 9.69 10.89
CA ALA A 649 -0.45 10.49 12.03
C ALA A 649 -1.98 10.69 12.12
N LEU A 650 -2.79 9.69 11.74
CA LEU A 650 -4.26 9.83 11.67
C LEU A 650 -4.87 10.26 13.01
N ALA A 651 -4.41 9.68 14.12
CA ALA A 651 -4.86 10.04 15.46
C ALA A 651 -4.72 11.54 15.76
N LEU A 652 -3.73 12.22 15.15
CA LEU A 652 -3.45 13.64 15.34
C LEU A 652 -4.45 14.55 14.61
N GLY A 653 -5.17 14.05 13.60
CA GLY A 653 -6.02 14.88 12.75
C GLY A 653 -7.45 14.40 12.55
N ILE A 654 -7.84 13.20 13.02
CA ILE A 654 -9.24 12.74 12.99
C ILE A 654 -10.13 13.59 13.90
N ASP A 655 -11.43 13.56 13.63
CA ASP A 655 -12.41 14.11 14.57
C ASP A 655 -12.64 13.13 15.73
N CYS A 656 -12.17 13.46 16.92
CA CYS A 656 -12.29 12.59 18.08
C CYS A 656 -13.75 12.35 18.48
N GLU A 657 -14.61 13.37 18.40
CA GLU A 657 -16.04 13.24 18.70
C GLU A 657 -16.75 12.27 17.75
N GLU A 658 -16.52 12.44 16.42
CA GLU A 658 -17.05 11.51 15.42
C GLU A 658 -16.50 10.09 15.62
N TRP A 659 -15.22 9.97 15.94
CA TRP A 659 -14.60 8.66 16.13
C TRP A 659 -15.21 7.91 17.32
N TYR A 660 -15.32 8.55 18.49
CA TYR A 660 -15.93 7.93 19.66
C TYR A 660 -17.43 7.65 19.46
N THR A 661 -18.15 8.55 18.77
CA THR A 661 -19.55 8.32 18.39
C THR A 661 -19.67 7.09 17.48
N PHE A 662 -18.81 6.97 16.46
CA PHE A 662 -18.75 5.80 15.56
C PHE A 662 -18.47 4.50 16.32
N LYS A 663 -17.67 4.53 17.38
CA LYS A 663 -17.34 3.39 18.24
C LYS A 663 -18.33 3.17 19.39
N GLY A 664 -19.38 3.97 19.49
CA GLY A 664 -20.38 3.87 20.57
C GLY A 664 -19.83 4.24 21.95
N HIS A 665 -18.82 5.10 22.02
CA HIS A 665 -18.12 5.54 23.24
C HIS A 665 -17.56 4.39 24.09
N SER A 666 -17.20 3.24 23.47
CA SER A 666 -16.59 2.10 24.15
C SER A 666 -15.34 1.64 23.41
N VAL A 667 -14.29 1.32 24.15
CA VAL A 667 -13.02 0.80 23.60
C VAL A 667 -12.58 -0.46 24.34
N LEU A 668 -11.92 -1.35 23.63
CA LEU A 668 -11.30 -2.56 24.17
C LEU A 668 -9.79 -2.42 24.13
N LEU A 669 -9.12 -2.41 25.29
CA LEU A 669 -7.69 -2.20 25.42
C LEU A 669 -7.08 -3.20 26.40
N GLN A 670 -5.78 -3.45 26.28
CA GLN A 670 -5.02 -4.06 27.36
C GLN A 670 -5.02 -3.13 28.60
N GLN A 671 -5.06 -3.71 29.79
CA GLN A 671 -5.07 -2.92 31.03
C GLN A 671 -3.87 -1.97 31.12
N GLN A 672 -2.69 -2.41 30.65
CA GLN A 672 -1.51 -1.56 30.57
C GLN A 672 -1.72 -0.36 29.64
N ALA A 673 -2.25 -0.60 28.45
CA ALA A 673 -2.48 0.46 27.47
C ALA A 673 -3.47 1.51 28.03
N LEU A 674 -4.57 1.06 28.65
CA LEU A 674 -5.54 1.96 29.27
C LEU A 674 -4.94 2.79 30.42
N LEU A 675 -4.14 2.13 31.30
CA LEU A 675 -3.46 2.82 32.40
C LEU A 675 -2.54 3.92 31.86
N ASP A 676 -1.70 3.55 30.91
CA ASP A 676 -0.72 4.45 30.31
C ASP A 676 -1.38 5.60 29.55
N ASN A 677 -2.46 5.32 28.80
CA ASN A 677 -3.22 6.32 28.05
C ASN A 677 -3.82 7.39 28.99
N LEU A 678 -4.44 6.94 30.07
CA LEU A 678 -5.06 7.86 31.04
C LEU A 678 -4.02 8.69 31.79
N VAL A 679 -2.90 8.09 32.17
CA VAL A 679 -1.79 8.80 32.84
C VAL A 679 -1.09 9.76 31.87
N TRP A 680 -0.87 9.36 30.62
CA TRP A 680 -0.34 10.22 29.58
C TRP A 680 -1.27 11.42 29.32
N LEU A 681 -2.59 11.18 29.23
CA LEU A 681 -3.58 12.26 29.07
C LEU A 681 -3.49 13.25 30.24
N TYR A 682 -3.46 12.75 31.48
CA TYR A 682 -3.29 13.57 32.67
C TYR A 682 -2.02 14.43 32.63
N GLY A 683 -0.88 13.82 32.32
CA GLY A 683 0.41 14.51 32.21
C GLY A 683 0.42 15.59 31.15
N ASN A 684 -0.21 15.34 29.99
CA ASN A 684 -0.33 16.33 28.94
C ASN A 684 -1.33 17.45 29.25
N MET A 685 -2.39 17.18 30.03
CA MET A 685 -3.26 18.23 30.56
C MET A 685 -2.46 19.19 31.41
N LEU A 686 -1.57 18.70 32.26
CA LEU A 686 -0.67 19.55 33.06
C LEU A 686 0.33 20.31 32.18
N LYS A 687 1.00 19.62 31.26
CA LYS A 687 1.98 20.17 30.31
C LYS A 687 1.42 21.33 29.48
N TYR A 688 0.17 21.20 29.03
CA TYR A 688 -0.50 22.22 28.21
C TYR A 688 -1.40 23.16 28.96
N ASN A 689 -1.42 23.08 30.30
CA ASN A 689 -2.25 23.90 31.20
C ASN A 689 -3.75 23.87 30.79
N ILE A 690 -4.32 22.66 30.73
CA ILE A 690 -5.74 22.40 30.48
C ILE A 690 -6.38 21.88 31.76
N PRO A 691 -6.80 22.77 32.70
CA PRO A 691 -7.41 22.32 33.97
C PRO A 691 -8.85 21.85 33.72
N ASP A 692 -9.14 20.62 34.15
CA ASP A 692 -10.48 20.05 34.16
C ASP A 692 -10.62 19.09 35.35
N THR A 693 -11.36 19.51 36.36
CA THR A 693 -11.50 18.76 37.60
C THR A 693 -12.31 17.46 37.41
N GLU A 694 -13.25 17.43 36.48
CA GLU A 694 -14.03 16.22 36.18
C GLU A 694 -13.16 15.16 35.54
N VAL A 695 -12.39 15.53 34.52
CA VAL A 695 -11.42 14.68 33.84
C VAL A 695 -10.37 14.16 34.83
N GLU A 696 -9.77 15.06 35.64
CA GLU A 696 -8.78 14.68 36.65
C GLU A 696 -9.32 13.67 37.64
N THR A 697 -10.53 13.90 38.16
CA THR A 697 -11.20 13.02 39.14
C THR A 697 -11.44 11.64 38.52
N HIS A 698 -11.88 11.60 37.25
CA HIS A 698 -12.13 10.38 36.52
C HIS A 698 -10.83 9.59 36.31
N ILE A 699 -9.78 10.26 35.82
CA ILE A 699 -8.47 9.62 35.57
C ILE A 699 -7.88 9.09 36.86
N ARG A 700 -7.86 9.89 37.97
CA ARG A 700 -7.32 9.42 39.27
C ARG A 700 -8.07 8.20 39.81
N LYS A 701 -9.40 8.12 39.60
CA LYS A 701 -10.20 6.95 39.98
C LYS A 701 -9.77 5.69 39.23
N TRP A 702 -9.61 5.80 37.90
CA TRP A 702 -9.20 4.69 37.07
C TRP A 702 -7.72 4.29 37.27
N PHE A 703 -6.84 5.28 37.46
CA PHE A 703 -5.45 5.06 37.84
C PHE A 703 -5.36 4.17 39.10
N LYS A 704 -6.04 4.56 40.19
CA LYS A 704 -6.03 3.78 41.42
C LYS A 704 -6.52 2.34 41.21
N LYS A 705 -7.56 2.15 40.40
CA LYS A 705 -8.14 0.84 40.11
C LYS A 705 -7.17 -0.03 39.33
N LEU A 706 -6.62 0.48 38.23
CA LEU A 706 -5.72 -0.27 37.35
C LEU A 706 -4.33 -0.49 37.96
N PHE A 707 -3.77 0.54 38.57
CA PHE A 707 -2.47 0.45 39.23
C PHE A 707 -2.48 -0.57 40.37
N LYS A 708 -3.52 -0.56 41.21
CA LYS A 708 -3.69 -1.57 42.25
C LYS A 708 -3.72 -2.98 41.62
N ARG A 709 -4.52 -3.18 40.61
CA ARG A 709 -4.73 -4.46 39.96
C ARG A 709 -3.46 -5.01 39.27
N ILE A 710 -2.72 -4.15 38.59
CA ILE A 710 -1.53 -4.55 37.82
C ILE A 710 -0.31 -4.65 38.73
N TYR A 711 -0.06 -3.64 39.57
CA TYR A 711 1.19 -3.51 40.31
C TYR A 711 1.09 -4.00 41.75
N VAL A 712 0.04 -3.57 42.50
CA VAL A 712 -0.06 -3.84 43.94
C VAL A 712 -0.49 -5.30 44.23
N ASP A 713 -1.53 -5.77 43.55
CA ASP A 713 -2.08 -7.12 43.81
C ASP A 713 -1.17 -8.26 43.31
N ASN A 714 -0.18 -7.95 42.48
CA ASN A 714 0.79 -8.88 41.91
C ASN A 714 2.18 -8.82 42.57
N LEU A 715 2.30 -8.08 43.70
CA LEU A 715 3.51 -8.12 44.52
C LEU A 715 3.58 -9.40 45.32
N ASN A 716 4.73 -10.05 45.31
CA ASN A 716 5.05 -11.07 46.33
C ASN A 716 5.09 -10.40 47.69
N GLN A 717 4.13 -10.73 48.55
CA GLN A 717 3.81 -10.02 49.78
C GLN A 717 4.96 -9.96 50.83
N ASP A 718 6.05 -10.65 50.62
CA ASP A 718 7.02 -10.89 51.70
C ASP A 718 8.23 -9.92 51.76
N LYS A 719 8.45 -9.05 50.74
CA LYS A 719 9.70 -8.26 50.76
C LYS A 719 9.61 -6.74 50.41
N ASP A 720 8.64 -6.26 49.60
CA ASP A 720 8.70 -4.88 49.14
C ASP A 720 7.34 -4.12 49.03
N GLY A 721 6.30 -4.65 49.62
CA GLY A 721 4.90 -4.19 49.43
C GLY A 721 4.56 -2.78 49.93
N SER A 722 5.38 -2.20 50.81
CA SER A 722 5.04 -0.91 51.44
C SER A 722 5.23 0.31 50.55
N ILE A 723 6.17 0.23 49.60
CA ILE A 723 6.52 1.40 48.74
C ILE A 723 5.48 1.61 47.67
N LEU A 724 4.97 0.56 47.02
CA LEU A 724 4.02 0.65 45.89
C LEU A 724 2.59 1.08 46.37
N TYR A 725 2.25 0.96 47.63
CA TYR A 725 0.94 1.40 48.15
C TYR A 725 0.73 2.92 48.13
N ASN A 726 1.82 3.69 48.11
CA ASN A 726 1.79 5.16 48.21
C ASN A 726 2.16 5.87 46.92
N ILE A 727 2.30 5.17 45.82
CA ILE A 727 2.64 5.77 44.51
C ILE A 727 1.42 6.54 43.98
N ASP A 728 1.67 7.76 43.57
CA ASP A 728 0.66 8.59 42.92
C ASP A 728 0.82 8.60 41.38
N ILE A 729 -0.09 9.31 40.72
CA ILE A 729 -0.15 9.36 39.26
C ILE A 729 1.03 10.12 38.68
N GLU A 730 1.57 11.08 39.43
CA GLU A 730 2.72 11.88 39.04
C GLU A 730 4.01 11.03 38.96
N ASP A 731 4.22 10.14 39.96
CA ASP A 731 5.33 9.18 40.00
C ASP A 731 5.24 8.22 38.82
N TYR A 732 4.04 7.73 38.52
CA TYR A 732 3.82 6.84 37.40
C TYR A 732 4.06 7.55 36.05
N PHE A 733 3.58 8.81 35.91
CA PHE A 733 3.83 9.63 34.73
C PHE A 733 5.33 9.84 34.51
N ALA A 734 6.10 10.12 35.55
CA ALA A 734 7.55 10.25 35.44
C ALA A 734 8.21 8.95 34.97
N SER A 735 7.69 7.78 35.36
CA SER A 735 8.21 6.49 34.88
C SER A 735 7.96 6.23 33.39
N LEU A 736 6.89 6.79 32.80
CA LEU A 736 6.63 6.67 31.36
C LEU A 736 7.76 7.27 30.51
N ALA A 737 8.35 8.37 30.98
CA ALA A 737 9.45 9.04 30.28
C ALA A 737 10.71 8.17 30.16
N LEU A 738 10.89 7.20 31.06
CA LEU A 738 12.05 6.29 31.05
C LEU A 738 11.93 5.19 30.01
N ARG A 739 10.71 4.87 29.52
CA ARG A 739 10.48 3.73 28.61
C ARG A 739 11.25 3.83 27.31
N GLY A 740 11.59 5.04 26.84
CA GLY A 740 12.44 5.22 25.68
C GLY A 740 13.91 4.85 25.88
N ASN A 741 14.32 4.45 27.09
CA ASN A 741 15.67 3.99 27.39
C ASN A 741 15.83 2.50 27.08
N ASP A 742 17.09 2.07 26.93
CA ASP A 742 17.41 0.66 26.76
C ASP A 742 17.24 -0.09 28.10
N PRO A 743 16.37 -1.10 28.20
CA PRO A 743 16.23 -1.88 29.44
C PRO A 743 17.53 -2.49 29.92
N LEU A 744 18.41 -2.88 28.99
CA LEU A 744 19.72 -3.49 29.35
C LEU A 744 20.70 -2.51 29.97
N ALA A 745 20.41 -1.19 29.90
CA ALA A 745 21.22 -0.17 30.58
C ALA A 745 20.96 -0.11 32.08
N TYR A 746 19.92 -0.78 32.57
CA TYR A 746 19.58 -0.81 34.01
C TYR A 746 20.11 -2.06 34.70
N VAL A 747 20.47 -1.90 35.96
CA VAL A 747 20.79 -3.07 36.82
C VAL A 747 19.46 -3.68 37.26
N HIS A 748 19.27 -4.97 36.98
CA HIS A 748 18.14 -5.73 37.46
C HIS A 748 18.60 -6.86 38.38
N SER A 749 17.78 -7.19 39.35
CA SER A 749 18.03 -8.36 40.19
C SER A 749 17.64 -9.64 39.44
N PRO A 750 18.51 -10.68 39.35
CA PRO A 750 18.14 -11.94 38.74
C PRO A 750 16.92 -12.60 39.39
N ASP A 751 16.63 -12.26 40.63
CA ASP A 751 15.53 -12.84 41.39
C ASP A 751 14.20 -12.16 41.14
N GLY A 752 14.13 -11.23 40.18
CA GLY A 752 12.90 -10.45 39.84
C GLY A 752 12.39 -9.58 41.01
N LEU A 753 13.16 -9.47 42.09
CA LEU A 753 12.79 -8.68 43.24
C LEU A 753 12.94 -7.18 42.96
N ILE A 754 11.94 -6.42 43.38
CA ILE A 754 12.00 -4.95 43.37
C ILE A 754 13.07 -4.57 44.42
N SER A 755 14.22 -4.19 43.93
CA SER A 755 15.31 -3.70 44.79
C SER A 755 15.24 -2.18 44.84
N GLU A 756 15.42 -1.60 46.03
CA GLU A 756 15.74 -0.17 46.21
C GLU A 756 16.96 0.26 45.40
N LYS A 757 17.69 -0.71 44.83
CA LYS A 757 18.87 -0.52 43.99
C LYS A 757 18.61 -0.73 42.49
N ALA A 758 17.34 -0.82 42.03
CA ALA A 758 17.01 -0.76 40.60
C ALA A 758 17.42 0.62 40.11
N ARG A 759 18.65 0.77 39.72
CA ARG A 759 19.23 2.01 39.23
C ARG A 759 19.99 1.76 37.93
N PHE A 760 20.12 2.83 37.17
CA PHE A 760 21.03 2.87 36.05
C PHE A 760 22.41 2.41 36.45
N LYS A 761 23.11 1.60 35.65
CA LYS A 761 24.50 1.16 35.87
C LYS A 761 25.40 2.39 35.85
N GLU A 762 25.69 2.95 37.03
CA GLU A 762 26.58 4.12 37.18
C GLU A 762 28.02 3.80 36.72
N ASP A 763 28.42 2.52 36.77
CA ASP A 763 29.72 2.02 36.33
C ASP A 763 29.79 1.72 34.82
N LEU A 764 28.68 1.87 34.07
CA LEU A 764 28.84 2.22 32.70
C LEU A 764 29.38 3.66 32.71
N ASP A 765 30.69 3.81 32.87
CA ASP A 765 31.40 4.81 32.10
C ASP A 765 30.91 4.63 30.67
N ALA A 766 29.71 5.16 30.40
CA ALA A 766 29.13 5.13 29.07
C ALA A 766 30.20 5.86 28.27
N THR A 767 31.08 5.10 27.67
CA THR A 767 31.96 5.58 26.64
C THR A 767 31.07 6.43 25.75
N GLU A 768 31.57 7.52 25.22
CA GLU A 768 30.76 8.36 24.29
C GLU A 768 29.99 7.49 23.29
N ASP A 769 30.47 6.30 23.03
CA ASP A 769 29.89 5.26 22.15
C ASP A 769 28.58 4.59 22.66
N GLU A 770 28.16 4.73 23.92
CA GLU A 770 26.95 4.11 24.47
C GLU A 770 25.85 5.10 24.93
N ARG A 771 26.03 6.40 24.68
CA ARG A 771 25.05 7.45 25.05
C ARG A 771 23.67 7.26 24.42
N TRP A 772 23.57 6.52 23.32
CA TRP A 772 22.33 6.17 22.69
C TRP A 772 21.38 5.28 23.53
N ARG A 773 21.91 4.59 24.53
CA ARG A 773 21.12 3.71 25.39
C ARG A 773 20.15 4.46 26.29
N VAL A 774 20.50 5.67 26.70
CA VAL A 774 19.73 6.47 27.65
C VAL A 774 19.57 7.89 27.15
N ARG A 775 18.35 8.40 27.23
CA ARG A 775 18.04 9.78 26.84
C ARG A 775 18.61 10.77 27.86
N ASP A 776 19.24 11.83 27.38
CA ASP A 776 19.80 12.88 28.23
C ASP A 776 18.72 13.63 29.06
N LYS A 777 17.53 13.82 28.47
CA LYS A 777 16.40 14.52 29.09
C LYS A 777 15.64 13.67 30.13
N ALA A 778 15.70 12.34 30.03
CA ALA A 778 15.00 11.47 30.95
C ALA A 778 15.76 11.30 32.26
N GLY A 779 16.27 12.37 32.80
CA GLY A 779 17.07 12.47 33.99
C GLY A 779 17.75 11.15 34.34
N ARG A 780 19.03 11.01 34.28
CA ARG A 780 19.74 9.80 34.76
C ARG A 780 19.31 9.59 36.21
N GLY A 781 18.10 8.98 36.32
CA GLY A 781 17.17 9.02 37.38
C GLY A 781 17.77 8.78 38.76
N TYR A 782 17.83 9.84 39.45
CA TYR A 782 18.00 9.81 40.89
C TYR A 782 16.68 9.51 41.62
N ASP A 783 15.56 9.40 40.84
CA ASP A 783 14.26 9.01 41.37
C ASP A 783 14.13 7.49 41.42
N THR A 784 14.27 6.96 42.62
CA THR A 784 14.16 5.52 42.92
C THR A 784 12.78 4.94 42.59
N ILE A 785 11.72 5.70 42.66
CA ILE A 785 10.35 5.24 42.41
C ILE A 785 10.12 5.04 40.91
N SER A 786 10.46 6.02 40.08
CA SER A 786 10.31 5.91 38.63
C SER A 786 11.14 4.76 38.06
N ASN A 787 12.38 4.57 38.52
CA ASN A 787 13.25 3.44 38.12
C ASN A 787 12.69 2.10 38.57
N MET A 788 12.11 2.01 39.74
CA MET A 788 11.46 0.81 40.24
C MET A 788 10.24 0.44 39.39
N LEU A 789 9.38 1.41 39.06
CA LEU A 789 8.24 1.19 38.18
C LEU A 789 8.66 0.77 36.79
N TYR A 790 9.73 1.37 36.25
CA TYR A 790 10.32 0.97 34.98
C TYR A 790 10.81 -0.49 35.01
N HIS A 791 11.48 -0.89 36.09
CA HIS A 791 11.91 -2.26 36.29
C HIS A 791 10.72 -3.22 36.36
N CYS A 792 9.68 -2.92 37.14
CA CYS A 792 8.46 -3.72 37.22
C CYS A 792 7.81 -3.89 35.85
N TYR A 793 7.71 -2.83 35.07
CA TYR A 793 7.14 -2.84 33.73
C TYR A 793 7.87 -3.82 32.79
N HIS A 794 9.19 -3.86 32.85
CA HIS A 794 9.97 -4.67 31.90
C HIS A 794 10.17 -6.13 32.36
N TRP A 795 10.33 -6.42 33.65
CA TRP A 795 10.78 -7.75 34.09
C TRP A 795 9.82 -8.50 35.01
N ASN A 796 8.86 -7.85 35.67
CA ASN A 796 7.95 -8.59 36.52
C ASN A 796 6.93 -9.40 35.72
N SER A 797 7.01 -10.73 35.78
CA SER A 797 6.16 -11.63 34.97
C SER A 797 4.68 -11.52 35.32
N SER A 798 4.34 -11.54 36.62
CA SER A 798 2.95 -11.46 37.08
C SER A 798 2.30 -10.14 36.66
N MET A 799 3.05 -9.02 36.74
CA MET A 799 2.56 -7.71 36.28
C MET A 799 2.41 -7.67 34.77
N LYS A 800 3.33 -8.27 33.99
CA LYS A 800 3.20 -8.36 32.53
C LYS A 800 1.95 -9.14 32.13
N GLN A 801 1.69 -10.30 32.75
CA GLN A 801 0.51 -11.13 32.47
C GLN A 801 -0.80 -10.41 32.83
N GLU A 802 -0.89 -9.81 34.03
CA GLU A 802 -2.10 -9.06 34.43
C GLU A 802 -2.33 -7.85 33.51
N SER A 803 -1.27 -7.14 33.16
CA SER A 803 -1.31 -5.94 32.33
C SER A 803 -1.79 -6.21 30.88
N ALA A 804 -1.55 -7.43 30.36
CA ALA A 804 -1.96 -7.85 29.01
C ALA A 804 -3.45 -8.22 28.92
N LYS A 805 -4.16 -8.38 30.05
CA LYS A 805 -5.58 -8.71 30.03
C LYS A 805 -6.40 -7.55 29.43
N ILE A 806 -7.32 -7.90 28.55
CA ILE A 806 -8.19 -6.95 27.87
C ILE A 806 -9.30 -6.48 28.83
N ILE A 807 -9.57 -5.20 28.79
CA ILE A 807 -10.66 -4.55 29.51
C ILE A 807 -11.48 -3.67 28.58
N GLU A 808 -12.81 -3.69 28.78
CA GLU A 808 -13.72 -2.73 28.16
C GLU A 808 -13.75 -1.44 28.98
N TYR A 809 -13.65 -0.30 28.30
CA TYR A 809 -13.68 1.00 28.91
C TYR A 809 -14.70 1.90 28.21
N GLU A 810 -15.71 2.33 28.96
CA GLU A 810 -16.67 3.35 28.51
C GLU A 810 -16.01 4.73 28.62
N VAL A 811 -15.90 5.43 27.50
CA VAL A 811 -15.24 6.73 27.41
C VAL A 811 -16.24 7.83 27.68
N PRO A 812 -16.16 8.56 28.82
CA PRO A 812 -17.08 9.63 29.11
C PRO A 812 -16.80 10.87 28.26
N GLN A 813 -17.82 11.70 28.06
CA GLN A 813 -17.75 12.90 27.23
C GLN A 813 -16.65 13.88 27.66
N CYS A 814 -16.39 14.02 28.94
CA CYS A 814 -15.31 14.86 29.46
C CYS A 814 -13.93 14.40 28.95
N ILE A 815 -13.69 13.07 28.83
CA ILE A 815 -12.47 12.51 28.26
C ILE A 815 -12.38 12.82 26.76
N VAL A 816 -13.47 12.65 25.99
CA VAL A 816 -13.51 12.98 24.56
C VAL A 816 -13.11 14.44 24.31
N SER A 817 -13.67 15.35 25.11
CA SER A 817 -13.33 16.77 25.01
C SER A 817 -11.87 17.06 25.36
N ALA A 818 -11.35 16.43 26.42
CA ALA A 818 -9.95 16.57 26.80
C ALA A 818 -9.00 16.08 25.70
N VAL A 819 -9.29 14.92 25.09
CA VAL A 819 -8.51 14.35 23.97
C VAL A 819 -8.47 15.33 22.80
N SER A 820 -9.61 15.91 22.41
CA SER A 820 -9.68 16.89 21.32
C SER A 820 -8.84 18.13 21.62
N HIS A 821 -8.82 18.61 22.85
CA HIS A 821 -7.98 19.73 23.25
C HIS A 821 -6.48 19.39 23.22
N ILE A 822 -6.10 18.22 23.72
CA ILE A 822 -4.70 17.74 23.69
C ILE A 822 -4.26 17.55 22.24
N GLN A 823 -5.07 16.92 21.40
CA GLN A 823 -4.80 16.74 19.97
C GLN A 823 -4.42 18.09 19.31
N LYS A 824 -5.23 19.12 19.54
CA LYS A 824 -4.95 20.46 19.02
C LYS A 824 -3.64 21.04 19.54
N LYS A 825 -3.35 20.90 20.82
CA LYS A 825 -2.09 21.37 21.41
C LYS A 825 -0.88 20.62 20.87
N MET A 826 -1.01 19.31 20.65
CA MET A 826 0.05 18.50 20.03
C MET A 826 0.32 18.93 18.59
N GLN A 827 -0.70 19.27 17.81
CA GLN A 827 -0.52 19.80 16.45
C GLN A 827 0.39 21.05 16.48
N TYR A 828 0.13 22.00 17.37
CA TYR A 828 0.99 23.20 17.54
C TYR A 828 2.42 22.86 17.98
N HIS A 829 2.53 21.90 18.90
CA HIS A 829 3.86 21.45 19.36
C HIS A 829 4.69 20.84 18.24
N ILE A 830 4.07 19.97 17.44
CA ILE A 830 4.71 19.28 16.30
C ILE A 830 5.14 20.29 15.22
N ALA A 831 4.28 21.28 14.91
CA ALA A 831 4.63 22.36 14.01
C ALA A 831 5.85 23.16 14.50
N LEU A 832 5.92 23.49 15.79
CA LEU A 832 7.05 24.18 16.41
C LEU A 832 8.34 23.34 16.40
N CYS A 833 8.22 22.02 16.54
CA CYS A 833 9.34 21.10 16.44
C CYS A 833 9.85 20.94 15.00
N GLY A 834 9.14 21.47 14.00
CA GLY A 834 9.51 21.36 12.59
C GLY A 834 9.48 19.91 12.05
N ILE A 835 8.64 19.06 12.65
CA ILE A 835 8.43 17.67 12.24
C ILE A 835 7.34 17.65 11.20
N GLY A 836 7.57 16.94 10.08
CA GLY A 836 6.62 16.81 8.98
C GLY A 836 5.68 15.62 9.15
N ILE A 837 4.59 15.60 8.36
CA ILE A 837 3.65 14.48 8.30
C ILE A 837 3.56 13.98 6.86
N GLU A 838 3.61 12.66 6.70
CA GLU A 838 3.39 11.97 5.44
C GLU A 838 1.93 11.49 5.37
N CYS A 839 1.13 12.14 4.53
CA CYS A 839 -0.26 11.77 4.31
C CYS A 839 -0.40 10.89 3.07
N ASN A 840 -1.22 9.85 3.17
CA ASN A 840 -1.47 8.89 2.11
C ASN A 840 -2.99 8.77 1.88
N PRO A 841 -3.62 9.67 1.10
CA PRO A 841 -5.08 9.82 1.09
C PRO A 841 -5.87 8.55 0.85
N SER A 842 -5.53 7.75 -0.16
CA SER A 842 -6.22 6.48 -0.47
C SER A 842 -6.05 5.43 0.63
N SER A 843 -4.83 5.27 1.14
CA SER A 843 -4.52 4.36 2.25
C SER A 843 -5.30 4.77 3.51
N ASN A 844 -5.20 6.04 3.87
CA ASN A 844 -5.85 6.58 5.05
C ASN A 844 -7.38 6.48 5.00
N TYR A 845 -7.98 6.64 3.82
CA TYR A 845 -9.42 6.43 3.60
C TYR A 845 -9.83 4.97 3.82
N LEU A 846 -9.04 4.01 3.32
CA LEU A 846 -9.37 2.59 3.38
C LEU A 846 -9.09 1.95 4.75
N ILE A 847 -8.08 2.43 5.47
CA ILE A 847 -7.69 1.94 6.79
C ILE A 847 -8.43 2.67 7.91
N GLY A 848 -8.61 3.99 7.76
CA GLY A 848 -9.20 4.87 8.77
C GLY A 848 -10.71 4.72 8.96
N THR A 849 -11.24 5.48 9.88
CA THR A 849 -12.66 5.49 10.24
C THR A 849 -13.50 6.50 9.45
N PHE A 850 -12.88 7.49 8.81
CA PHE A 850 -13.59 8.46 7.99
C PHE A 850 -13.97 7.88 6.62
N ARG A 851 -15.09 8.34 6.06
CA ARG A 851 -15.67 7.83 4.79
C ARG A 851 -15.89 8.95 3.76
N ASP A 852 -15.18 10.05 3.95
CA ASP A 852 -15.19 11.21 3.07
C ASP A 852 -13.77 11.78 3.01
N TYR A 853 -13.24 11.99 1.82
CA TYR A 853 -11.91 12.59 1.65
C TYR A 853 -11.81 14.00 2.25
N MET A 854 -12.92 14.75 2.36
CA MET A 854 -12.95 16.05 3.03
C MET A 854 -12.69 15.97 4.54
N LYS A 855 -12.87 14.78 5.14
CA LYS A 855 -12.55 14.52 6.55
C LYS A 855 -11.12 14.05 6.75
N HIS A 856 -10.32 14.03 5.69
CA HIS A 856 -8.93 13.62 5.78
C HIS A 856 -8.13 14.57 6.69
N PRO A 857 -7.29 14.03 7.61
CA PRO A 857 -6.50 14.81 8.57
C PRO A 857 -5.63 15.91 7.98
N ILE A 858 -5.20 15.80 6.73
CA ILE A 858 -4.34 16.78 6.04
C ILE A 858 -4.90 18.20 6.11
N PHE A 859 -6.22 18.36 6.04
CA PHE A 859 -6.87 19.68 6.13
C PHE A 859 -6.82 20.29 7.55
N ARG A 860 -6.53 19.47 8.56
CA ARG A 860 -6.30 19.92 9.93
C ARG A 860 -4.83 20.15 10.23
N PHE A 861 -3.93 19.55 9.44
CA PHE A 861 -2.48 19.75 9.54
C PHE A 861 -2.07 21.04 8.85
N ASP A 862 -2.49 21.20 7.61
CA ASP A 862 -2.18 22.39 6.82
C ASP A 862 -3.33 22.75 5.87
N ASN A 863 -3.97 23.88 6.15
CA ASN A 863 -5.03 24.44 5.30
C ASN A 863 -4.64 25.81 4.73
N GLN A 864 -3.35 26.11 4.70
CA GLN A 864 -2.84 27.35 4.15
C GLN A 864 -3.35 27.53 2.70
N TYR A 865 -3.83 28.71 2.40
CA TYR A 865 -4.47 29.10 1.14
C TYR A 865 -5.93 28.63 0.93
N LEU A 866 -6.43 27.63 1.63
CA LEU A 866 -7.82 27.18 1.45
C LEU A 866 -8.84 28.23 1.91
N TYR A 867 -8.53 28.96 2.97
CA TYR A 867 -9.46 29.92 3.55
C TYR A 867 -8.87 31.31 3.57
N SER A 868 -9.68 32.35 3.24
CA SER A 868 -9.29 33.74 3.45
C SER A 868 -9.49 34.14 4.91
N VAL A 869 -8.78 35.19 5.36
CA VAL A 869 -8.91 35.75 6.73
C VAL A 869 -10.37 36.16 7.05
N SER A 870 -11.16 36.47 6.01
CA SER A 870 -12.56 36.86 6.13
C SER A 870 -13.54 35.68 6.04
N HIS A 871 -13.07 34.45 5.79
CA HIS A 871 -13.92 33.27 5.69
C HIS A 871 -14.48 32.92 7.08
N PRO A 872 -15.79 32.57 7.25
CA PRO A 872 -16.35 32.20 8.54
C PRO A 872 -15.65 31.01 9.23
N ALA A 873 -15.14 30.06 8.45
CA ALA A 873 -14.23 29.00 8.92
C ALA A 873 -12.78 29.47 9.11
N GLY A 874 -12.47 30.69 8.73
CA GLY A 874 -11.13 31.22 8.59
C GLY A 874 -10.65 32.03 9.80
N GLN A 875 -11.20 31.80 10.98
CA GLN A 875 -10.39 32.03 12.17
C GLN A 875 -9.31 30.94 12.15
N ASN A 876 -8.22 31.30 11.49
CA ASN A 876 -7.15 30.38 11.12
C ASN A 876 -6.34 30.01 12.37
N ASP A 877 -6.91 29.12 13.16
CA ASP A 877 -6.28 28.48 14.31
C ASP A 877 -5.64 27.14 13.89
N ASN A 878 -5.07 27.11 12.66
CA ASN A 878 -4.37 25.96 12.10
C ASN A 878 -2.88 26.05 12.38
N PRO A 879 -2.25 25.00 12.88
CA PRO A 879 -0.84 25.00 13.25
C PRO A 879 0.12 25.04 12.05
N HIS A 880 -0.34 24.81 10.83
CA HIS A 880 0.46 24.71 9.61
C HIS A 880 1.63 23.72 9.74
N ILE A 881 1.32 22.48 10.09
CA ILE A 881 2.29 21.39 10.09
C ILE A 881 2.60 21.05 8.63
N LYS A 882 3.88 21.03 8.26
CA LYS A 882 4.26 20.62 6.90
C LYS A 882 3.74 19.19 6.61
N ALA A 883 2.83 19.06 5.68
CA ALA A 883 2.28 17.79 5.22
C ALA A 883 2.68 17.52 3.78
N SER A 884 2.91 16.25 3.44
CA SER A 884 3.11 15.77 2.07
C SER A 884 2.03 14.79 1.67
N ILE A 885 1.77 14.66 0.37
CA ILE A 885 0.88 13.65 -0.20
C ILE A 885 1.75 12.57 -0.84
N ASN A 886 1.44 11.29 -0.54
CA ASN A 886 2.18 10.12 -1.03
C ASN A 886 1.21 8.97 -1.32
N THR A 887 1.73 7.85 -1.86
CA THR A 887 0.90 6.72 -2.33
C THR A 887 0.84 5.53 -1.38
N ASP A 888 1.84 5.36 -0.52
CA ASP A 888 2.00 4.19 0.36
C ASP A 888 2.20 2.89 -0.45
N ASP A 889 1.30 1.92 -0.34
CA ASP A 889 1.24 0.68 -1.12
C ASP A 889 0.38 0.88 -2.38
N LEU A 890 0.90 1.57 -3.37
CA LEU A 890 0.24 1.95 -4.62
C LEU A 890 -0.62 0.82 -5.23
N GLY A 891 -0.09 -0.40 -5.26
CA GLY A 891 -0.77 -1.54 -5.87
C GLY A 891 -1.89 -2.15 -5.02
N ILE A 892 -1.86 -2.02 -3.67
CA ILE A 892 -2.97 -2.45 -2.81
C ILE A 892 -4.10 -1.44 -2.89
N PHE A 893 -3.76 -0.16 -2.93
CA PHE A 893 -4.74 0.93 -2.94
C PHE A 893 -5.14 1.35 -4.35
N ASP A 894 -4.54 0.76 -5.39
CA ASP A 894 -4.85 1.00 -6.81
C ASP A 894 -4.85 2.49 -7.13
N THR A 895 -3.74 3.17 -6.85
CA THR A 895 -3.60 4.62 -6.95
C THR A 895 -2.28 5.04 -7.62
N SER A 896 -2.04 6.33 -7.74
CA SER A 896 -0.78 6.96 -8.15
C SER A 896 -0.61 8.28 -7.44
N LEU A 897 0.61 8.80 -7.41
CA LEU A 897 0.88 10.09 -6.79
C LEU A 897 0.03 11.22 -7.41
N GLU A 898 -0.09 11.24 -8.72
CA GLU A 898 -0.96 12.20 -9.43
C GLU A 898 -2.44 12.06 -9.01
N ASN A 899 -2.91 10.80 -8.88
CA ASN A 899 -4.29 10.53 -8.47
C ASN A 899 -4.54 10.92 -7.01
N GLU A 900 -3.56 10.80 -6.13
CA GLU A 900 -3.71 11.28 -4.75
C GLU A 900 -3.94 12.79 -4.68
N TYR A 901 -3.19 13.58 -5.47
CA TYR A 901 -3.44 15.02 -5.60
C TYR A 901 -4.80 15.32 -6.26
N ALA A 902 -5.15 14.56 -7.30
CA ALA A 902 -6.42 14.74 -8.00
C ALA A 902 -7.63 14.40 -7.11
N LEU A 903 -7.53 13.37 -6.27
CA LEU A 903 -8.57 13.01 -5.30
C LEU A 903 -8.80 14.14 -4.28
N MET A 904 -7.74 14.76 -3.78
CA MET A 904 -7.87 15.90 -2.87
C MET A 904 -8.51 17.11 -3.55
N ALA A 905 -8.15 17.40 -4.81
CA ALA A 905 -8.80 18.43 -5.60
C ALA A 905 -10.30 18.14 -5.75
N SER A 906 -10.64 16.92 -6.19
CA SER A 906 -12.03 16.51 -6.42
C SER A 906 -12.87 16.54 -5.14
N ALA A 907 -12.27 16.16 -3.99
CA ALA A 907 -12.95 16.25 -2.70
C ALA A 907 -13.31 17.70 -2.33
N LEU A 908 -12.40 18.64 -2.52
CA LEU A 908 -12.62 20.06 -2.26
C LEU A 908 -13.71 20.65 -3.21
N TYR A 909 -13.71 20.27 -4.49
CA TYR A 909 -14.75 20.65 -5.42
C TYR A 909 -16.12 20.05 -5.07
N ALA A 910 -16.16 18.79 -4.70
CA ALA A 910 -17.39 18.11 -4.31
C ALA A 910 -17.99 18.74 -3.04
N ASN A 911 -17.16 19.11 -2.06
CA ASN A 911 -17.61 19.79 -0.85
C ASN A 911 -18.27 21.15 -1.14
N ASN A 912 -17.76 21.88 -2.13
CA ASN A 912 -18.34 23.17 -2.52
C ASN A 912 -19.81 23.09 -2.96
N GLN A 913 -20.29 21.92 -3.37
CA GLN A 913 -21.71 21.73 -3.73
C GLN A 913 -22.63 21.80 -2.52
N PHE A 914 -22.12 21.53 -1.32
CA PHE A 914 -22.87 21.53 -0.06
C PHE A 914 -22.66 22.82 0.74
N CYS A 915 -21.75 23.70 0.29
CA CYS A 915 -21.42 24.94 0.98
C CYS A 915 -22.25 26.11 0.48
N LEU A 916 -22.54 27.08 1.38
CA LEU A 916 -23.08 28.37 0.98
C LEU A 916 -22.09 29.08 0.03
N PRO A 917 -22.56 29.96 -0.87
CA PRO A 917 -21.68 30.62 -1.85
C PRO A 917 -20.46 31.33 -1.22
N GLU A 918 -20.64 31.94 -0.05
CA GLU A 918 -19.61 32.63 0.74
C GLU A 918 -18.63 31.68 1.43
N GLU A 919 -18.96 30.40 1.58
CA GLU A 919 -18.14 29.38 2.21
C GLU A 919 -17.36 28.56 1.17
N ARG A 920 -17.65 28.73 -0.10
CA ARG A 920 -17.00 27.97 -1.17
C ARG A 920 -15.54 28.34 -1.32
N ILE A 921 -14.73 27.32 -1.48
CA ILE A 921 -13.31 27.47 -1.77
C ILE A 921 -13.16 27.68 -3.28
N SER A 922 -12.52 28.76 -3.68
CA SER A 922 -12.32 29.06 -5.11
C SER A 922 -11.31 28.08 -5.75
N PRO A 923 -11.39 27.86 -7.07
CA PRO A 923 -10.38 27.06 -7.78
C PRO A 923 -8.95 27.55 -7.52
N GLN A 924 -8.71 28.87 -7.48
CA GLN A 924 -7.40 29.45 -7.20
C GLN A 924 -6.87 29.04 -5.82
N GLN A 925 -7.72 29.00 -4.81
CA GLN A 925 -7.35 28.60 -3.45
C GLN A 925 -7.04 27.09 -3.42
N ILE A 926 -7.84 26.25 -4.07
CA ILE A 926 -7.62 24.80 -4.17
C ILE A 926 -6.25 24.53 -4.79
N TYR A 927 -5.95 25.12 -5.92
CA TYR A 927 -4.68 24.88 -6.60
C TYR A 927 -3.49 25.52 -5.92
N ALA A 928 -3.65 26.68 -5.26
CA ALA A 928 -2.60 27.25 -4.42
C ALA A 928 -2.25 26.36 -3.23
N TRP A 929 -3.26 25.75 -2.60
CA TRP A 929 -3.06 24.77 -1.54
C TRP A 929 -2.36 23.50 -2.04
N LEU A 930 -2.81 22.94 -3.17
CA LEU A 930 -2.17 21.74 -3.75
C LEU A 930 -0.70 22.00 -4.12
N ASP A 931 -0.39 23.16 -4.67
CA ASP A 931 1.01 23.53 -4.97
C ASP A 931 1.84 23.70 -3.68
N HIS A 932 1.25 24.27 -2.64
CA HIS A 932 1.89 24.36 -1.33
C HIS A 932 2.18 22.99 -0.72
N ILE A 933 1.23 22.08 -0.74
CA ILE A 933 1.45 20.68 -0.26
C ILE A 933 2.49 19.94 -1.10
N ARG A 934 2.50 20.18 -2.43
CA ARG A 934 3.51 19.64 -3.34
C ARG A 934 4.92 20.15 -2.98
N GLN A 935 5.04 21.45 -2.71
CA GLN A 935 6.31 22.08 -2.27
C GLN A 935 6.76 21.49 -0.93
N ASN A 936 5.85 21.37 0.04
CA ASN A 936 6.14 20.70 1.32
C ASN A 936 6.72 19.29 1.11
N GLY A 937 6.13 18.50 0.19
CA GLY A 937 6.62 17.17 -0.14
C GLY A 937 8.07 17.19 -0.67
N CYS A 938 8.39 18.13 -1.55
CA CYS A 938 9.75 18.28 -2.07
C CYS A 938 10.74 18.73 -0.98
N GLU A 939 10.35 19.66 -0.11
CA GLU A 939 11.20 20.15 0.98
C GLU A 939 11.43 19.09 2.07
N GLN A 940 10.52 18.14 2.24
CA GLN A 940 10.62 17.07 3.24
C GLN A 940 11.44 15.87 2.77
N ASN A 941 11.81 15.79 1.50
CA ASN A 941 12.57 14.65 0.98
C ASN A 941 13.98 14.60 1.57
N PHE A 942 14.37 13.46 2.12
CA PHE A 942 15.65 13.30 2.82
C PHE A 942 16.90 13.44 1.93
N LYS A 943 16.73 13.40 0.63
CA LYS A 943 17.84 13.64 -0.30
C LYS A 943 18.19 15.13 -0.42
N PHE A 944 17.21 16.01 -0.16
CA PHE A 944 17.38 17.46 -0.30
C PHE A 944 17.48 18.19 1.05
N THR A 945 17.14 17.52 2.14
CA THR A 945 17.33 18.01 3.51
C THR A 945 18.68 17.59 4.07
#